data_8553754b44bf3e13688fceee686bb09a
#
_entry.id   8553754b44bf3e13688fceee686bb09a
#
_cell.length_a   1.000
_cell.length_b   1.000
_cell.length_c   1.000
_cell.angle_alpha   90.00
_cell.angle_beta   90.00
_cell.angle_gamma   90.00
#
_symmetry.space_group_name_H-M   'P 1'
#
loop_
_entity.id
_entity.type
_entity.pdbx_description
1 polymer ?
#
loop_
_entity_poly.entity_id
_entity_poly.type
_entity_poly.pdbx_seq_one_letter_code
_entity_poly.pdbx_strand_id
1 'polypeptide(L)'
;VSKGKKDRSFEAVTETEVQEEAERAYLLDDSLVPDIPSDMSERFNEIIELYDEYARAANLDEKDIARDNEQMRKAFVFAFKAHRHQRRKTGEPYITHPVAVATILADLKVDSNTIIAALLHDTIEDTIVDNAMVTEKFGAVVCSLVDGVTKLNTKLDNVVYNSKTDIQASNVRKMVMALTEDVRVIFIKLADRLHNMRTLKFQTPEKQIEKAQETLDIYVPFAGRFGIYKIKWELEDLCLRYLHPDDYYELVKLVNGNRAQREDFMEDVVSEIRSKLEENGIDHYDIEGRPKHFYSIYKKMHEKGKTIDEIYDLFACRIIVDEVIECYQVLGIIHEMYQHVPGRFKDYIAMPKENKYQSIHTTVVSHTGTPFEVQIRTFAMHQIAEFGIAAHWHYKEAGNSHEFKADRYDRKIDEMRQIIDSQNELTDSGEFLESLKMNIAPDEIFVYTPKHEVIKLPKGSCPIDFAYAIHSGIGNHMHGAKVNGRIVPLSYELKNGDIVEILSSSKIVKGPSRDWVTIVRTANARSKINAWFKREARADNIATGRELLTNEIMRNGFDPNKLLMHKSIEVILKRNNFQSLEDMFAALGYGSISVSKVFSRLRDDYIRNISEEERRALGYRVTADGNVAYSPQEIPIELGKADQTRNVKGTKSKQPAQPEPQKQVLSIDGATLTALGADPHQTAVPGAKPNDAIAHAASAKPSRNARADAARRAHSSDVVVVNGLDTIITHISNCCHPIFGDEIIGYITQEKGVGIHKVTCNNIQNIIRNRGVSQKAEERYQRLVAVQWLSKAKFSTYEVCLVIVAVKRPGLIMDVIDKMNSEKIDVDKINTVLTGPEARLYANINISSREQLDRICEKLLQVKDVIEVNRN
;
A
#
# COMPACT_ATOMS: atom_id res chain seq x y z
N VAL A 1 82.11 -4.97 3.94
CA VAL A 1 80.92 -5.32 3.19
C VAL A 1 79.77 -4.65 3.87
N SER A 2 79.27 -3.54 3.36
CA SER A 2 78.17 -2.71 3.82
C SER A 2 76.79 -3.40 3.55
N LYS A 3 75.87 -3.30 4.46
CA LYS A 3 74.45 -3.44 4.20
C LYS A 3 73.79 -2.18 4.62
N GLY A 4 73.19 -1.52 3.59
CA GLY A 4 72.44 -0.30 3.70
C GLY A 4 71.19 -0.48 4.56
N LYS A 5 70.96 0.48 5.45
CA LYS A 5 69.69 0.75 6.09
C LYS A 5 68.72 1.28 5.02
N LYS A 6 67.58 0.67 4.82
CA LYS A 6 66.43 1.24 4.12
C LYS A 6 65.91 2.39 4.98
N ASP A 7 66.00 3.60 4.42
CA ASP A 7 65.30 4.78 4.93
C ASP A 7 63.78 4.48 4.90
N ARG A 8 63.15 4.69 6.06
CA ARG A 8 61.69 4.91 6.11
C ARG A 8 61.47 6.30 5.55
N SER A 9 60.85 6.36 4.39
CA SER A 9 60.30 7.60 3.86
C SER A 9 59.33 8.19 4.88
N PHE A 10 59.64 9.37 5.41
CA PHE A 10 58.71 10.26 6.04
C PHE A 10 57.69 10.65 4.94
N GLU A 11 56.51 10.07 4.95
CA GLU A 11 55.35 10.61 4.22
C GLU A 11 55.07 11.98 4.85
N ALA A 12 55.11 13.02 4.05
CA ALA A 12 54.77 14.37 4.47
C ALA A 12 53.28 14.36 4.87
N VAL A 13 52.99 14.52 6.16
CA VAL A 13 51.65 14.69 6.69
C VAL A 13 51.07 15.95 6.05
N THR A 14 49.94 15.86 5.40
CA THR A 14 49.31 16.98 4.74
C THR A 14 48.75 17.96 5.79
N GLU A 15 48.68 19.27 5.43
CA GLU A 15 48.06 20.29 6.31
C GLU A 15 46.67 19.90 6.77
N THR A 16 45.93 19.17 5.93
CA THR A 16 44.58 18.65 6.20
C THR A 16 44.60 17.59 7.32
N GLU A 17 45.55 16.65 7.28
CA GLU A 17 45.68 15.60 8.31
C GLU A 17 46.07 16.18 9.68
N VAL A 18 46.91 17.21 9.69
CA VAL A 18 47.29 17.93 10.96
C VAL A 18 46.08 18.67 11.53
N GLN A 19 45.25 19.27 10.69
CA GLN A 19 44.01 19.94 11.11
C GLN A 19 43.00 18.96 11.67
N GLU A 20 42.77 17.82 11.01
CA GLU A 20 41.88 16.77 11.48
C GLU A 20 42.33 16.17 12.83
N GLU A 21 43.63 15.94 13.00
CA GLU A 21 44.19 15.42 14.26
C GLU A 21 44.06 16.43 15.42
N ALA A 22 44.28 17.72 15.16
CA ALA A 22 44.06 18.80 16.12
C ALA A 22 42.59 18.94 16.52
N GLU A 23 41.67 18.78 15.55
CA GLU A 23 40.22 18.82 15.80
C GLU A 23 39.71 17.59 16.56
N ARG A 24 40.24 16.40 16.25
CA ARG A 24 39.98 15.18 17.04
C ARG A 24 40.48 15.34 18.50
N ALA A 25 41.66 15.88 18.72
CA ALA A 25 42.20 16.16 20.08
C ALA A 25 41.31 17.14 20.85
N TYR A 26 40.81 18.19 20.19
CA TYR A 26 39.86 19.15 20.79
C TYR A 26 38.54 18.50 21.19
N LEU A 27 37.99 17.61 20.34
CA LEU A 27 36.76 16.88 20.65
C LEU A 27 36.93 15.92 21.83
N LEU A 28 38.11 15.31 21.95
CA LEU A 28 38.40 14.31 23.02
C LEU A 28 38.76 14.94 24.34
N ASP A 29 39.15 16.21 24.38
CA ASP A 29 39.58 16.89 25.64
C ASP A 29 38.36 17.37 26.44
N ASP A 30 38.01 16.66 27.50
CA ASP A 30 36.91 17.00 28.41
C ASP A 30 37.18 18.23 29.28
N SER A 31 38.45 18.68 29.40
CA SER A 31 38.79 19.86 30.18
C SER A 31 38.43 21.18 29.49
N LEU A 32 38.27 21.14 28.16
CA LEU A 32 37.88 22.28 27.34
C LEU A 32 36.35 22.37 27.26
N VAL A 33 35.75 23.19 28.10
CA VAL A 33 34.34 23.51 28.06
C VAL A 33 34.13 24.72 27.13
N PRO A 34 33.39 24.60 26.01
CA PRO A 34 33.09 25.73 25.14
C PRO A 34 32.19 26.74 25.82
N ASP A 35 32.21 27.99 25.37
CA ASP A 35 31.23 29.01 25.77
C ASP A 35 29.88 28.69 25.13
N ILE A 36 28.99 28.10 25.94
CA ILE A 36 27.67 27.66 25.50
C ILE A 36 26.66 28.79 25.78
N PRO A 37 25.88 29.26 24.80
CA PRO A 37 24.87 30.27 25.01
C PRO A 37 23.84 29.84 26.07
N SER A 38 23.35 30.82 26.87
CA SER A 38 22.44 30.55 28.00
C SER A 38 21.13 29.89 27.57
N ASP A 39 20.59 30.30 26.42
CA ASP A 39 19.36 29.70 25.86
C ASP A 39 19.54 28.21 25.49
N MET A 40 20.74 27.83 25.09
CA MET A 40 21.08 26.44 24.77
C MET A 40 21.24 25.62 26.05
N SER A 41 21.86 26.19 27.07
CA SER A 41 21.99 25.57 28.38
C SER A 41 20.62 25.37 29.07
N GLU A 42 19.72 26.33 28.94
CA GLU A 42 18.35 26.23 29.44
C GLU A 42 17.59 25.08 28.80
N ARG A 43 17.63 24.99 27.46
CA ARG A 43 17.00 23.88 26.70
C ARG A 43 17.58 22.52 27.06
N PHE A 44 18.89 22.45 27.31
CA PHE A 44 19.49 21.19 27.75
C PHE A 44 19.09 20.85 29.21
N ASN A 45 18.95 21.83 30.09
CA ASN A 45 18.46 21.59 31.45
C ASN A 45 17.02 21.08 31.46
N GLU A 46 16.18 21.52 30.54
CA GLU A 46 14.82 20.95 30.33
C GLU A 46 14.89 19.44 30.07
N ILE A 47 15.85 18.97 29.26
CA ILE A 47 16.05 17.52 29.01
C ILE A 47 16.37 16.79 30.32
N ILE A 48 17.25 17.35 31.12
CA ILE A 48 17.65 16.79 32.43
C ILE A 48 16.46 16.73 33.38
N GLU A 49 15.65 17.79 33.45
CA GLU A 49 14.46 17.84 34.30
C GLU A 49 13.43 16.77 33.90
N LEU A 50 13.15 16.64 32.59
CA LEU A 50 12.24 15.62 32.06
C LEU A 50 12.77 14.20 32.34
N TYR A 51 14.08 13.97 32.20
CA TYR A 51 14.69 12.68 32.51
C TYR A 51 14.66 12.36 34.00
N ASP A 52 14.96 13.34 34.87
CA ASP A 52 14.93 13.20 36.34
C ASP A 52 13.51 12.83 36.81
N GLU A 53 12.49 13.50 36.29
CA GLU A 53 11.10 13.16 36.62
C GLU A 53 10.77 11.71 36.25
N TYR A 54 11.16 11.32 35.05
CA TYR A 54 11.01 9.96 34.57
C TYR A 54 11.77 8.95 35.41
N ALA A 55 13.06 9.19 35.69
CA ALA A 55 13.94 8.27 36.38
C ALA A 55 13.51 8.04 37.86
N ARG A 56 13.01 9.10 38.52
CA ARG A 56 12.43 8.96 39.86
C ARG A 56 11.11 8.21 39.86
N ALA A 57 10.25 8.47 38.88
CA ALA A 57 9.02 7.70 38.71
C ALA A 57 9.28 6.21 38.40
N ALA A 58 10.45 5.92 37.80
CA ALA A 58 10.96 4.58 37.52
C ALA A 58 11.60 3.89 38.76
N ASN A 59 11.72 4.59 39.90
CA ASN A 59 12.44 4.14 41.09
C ASN A 59 13.91 3.80 40.84
N LEU A 60 14.60 4.55 39.96
CA LEU A 60 16.04 4.46 39.76
C LEU A 60 16.79 5.07 40.97
N ASP A 61 17.94 4.51 41.30
CA ASP A 61 18.79 5.05 42.37
C ASP A 61 19.31 6.47 42.02
N GLU A 62 19.29 7.39 42.95
CA GLU A 62 19.80 8.77 42.77
C GLU A 62 21.27 8.81 42.30
N LYS A 63 22.09 7.78 42.62
CA LYS A 63 23.46 7.63 42.09
C LYS A 63 23.47 7.32 40.60
N ASP A 64 22.56 6.48 40.13
CA ASP A 64 22.43 6.15 38.70
C ASP A 64 21.91 7.33 37.93
N ILE A 65 20.91 8.03 38.47
CA ILE A 65 20.38 9.30 37.87
C ILE A 65 21.51 10.33 37.73
N ALA A 66 22.30 10.55 38.79
CA ALA A 66 23.43 11.49 38.75
C ALA A 66 24.50 11.09 37.71
N ARG A 67 24.80 9.80 37.59
CA ARG A 67 25.72 9.26 36.58
C ARG A 67 25.19 9.49 35.17
N ASP A 68 23.93 9.19 34.91
CA ASP A 68 23.27 9.34 33.60
C ASP A 68 23.20 10.80 33.19
N ASN A 69 22.88 11.70 34.12
CA ASN A 69 22.92 13.15 33.92
C ASN A 69 24.29 13.65 33.51
N GLU A 70 25.35 13.15 34.17
CA GLU A 70 26.74 13.48 33.82
C GLU A 70 27.10 13.00 32.43
N GLN A 71 26.69 11.81 32.01
CA GLN A 71 26.92 11.29 30.68
C GLN A 71 26.14 12.09 29.61
N MET A 72 24.91 12.47 29.88
CA MET A 72 24.13 13.34 28.98
C MET A 72 24.78 14.73 28.82
N ARG A 73 25.34 15.31 29.92
CA ARG A 73 26.08 16.58 29.84
C ARG A 73 27.33 16.46 28.98
N LYS A 74 28.11 15.37 29.13
CA LYS A 74 29.26 15.08 28.26
C LYS A 74 28.84 14.95 26.79
N ALA A 75 27.76 14.26 26.49
CA ALA A 75 27.28 14.11 25.14
C ALA A 75 26.81 15.44 24.52
N PHE A 76 26.15 16.28 25.29
CA PHE A 76 25.76 17.62 24.86
C PHE A 76 26.96 18.50 24.53
N VAL A 77 27.97 18.55 25.42
CA VAL A 77 29.22 19.31 25.21
C VAL A 77 29.96 18.78 23.97
N PHE A 78 30.04 17.46 23.82
CA PHE A 78 30.70 16.82 22.68
C PHE A 78 29.97 17.16 21.37
N ALA A 79 28.66 17.03 21.31
CA ALA A 79 27.86 17.39 20.13
C ALA A 79 27.99 18.89 19.82
N PHE A 80 28.02 19.77 20.85
CA PHE A 80 28.21 21.20 20.66
C PHE A 80 29.56 21.53 20.02
N LYS A 81 30.64 20.87 20.49
CA LYS A 81 31.97 20.99 19.90
C LYS A 81 32.00 20.51 18.45
N ALA A 82 31.39 19.36 18.18
CA ALA A 82 31.38 18.74 16.84
C ALA A 82 30.66 19.61 15.79
N HIS A 83 29.56 20.23 16.18
CA HIS A 83 28.76 21.06 15.27
C HIS A 83 29.07 22.59 15.34
N ARG A 84 30.17 23.00 16.02
CA ARG A 84 30.46 24.42 16.28
C ARG A 84 30.49 25.32 15.03
N HIS A 85 30.89 24.77 13.87
CA HIS A 85 30.99 25.50 12.61
C HIS A 85 29.77 25.39 11.70
N GLN A 86 28.80 24.58 12.09
CA GLN A 86 27.63 24.31 11.27
C GLN A 86 26.44 25.17 11.66
N ARG A 87 25.68 25.61 10.66
CA ARG A 87 24.44 26.36 10.82
C ARG A 87 23.33 25.74 10.02
N ARG A 88 22.12 25.79 10.56
CA ARG A 88 20.90 25.41 9.86
C ARG A 88 20.52 26.45 8.78
N LYS A 89 19.61 26.07 7.87
CA LYS A 89 19.01 27.01 6.90
C LYS A 89 18.26 28.16 7.56
N THR A 90 17.87 28.02 8.81
CA THR A 90 17.26 29.05 9.66
C THR A 90 18.26 30.12 10.10
N GLY A 91 19.58 29.86 9.94
CA GLY A 91 20.68 30.68 10.47
C GLY A 91 21.09 30.32 11.90
N GLU A 92 20.32 29.50 12.62
CA GLU A 92 20.64 29.04 13.97
C GLU A 92 21.82 28.04 13.99
N PRO A 93 22.56 27.92 15.11
CA PRO A 93 23.57 26.88 15.28
C PRO A 93 22.98 25.49 15.07
N TYR A 94 23.72 24.57 14.43
CA TYR A 94 23.22 23.24 14.09
C TYR A 94 22.79 22.43 15.31
N ILE A 95 23.48 22.59 16.46
CA ILE A 95 23.19 21.89 17.72
C ILE A 95 21.75 22.05 18.21
N THR A 96 21.04 23.11 17.78
CA THR A 96 19.61 23.29 18.10
C THR A 96 18.76 22.10 17.68
N HIS A 97 19.19 21.39 16.61
CA HIS A 97 18.48 20.21 16.11
C HIS A 97 18.66 18.99 17.00
N PRO A 98 19.87 18.50 17.29
CA PRO A 98 20.07 17.38 18.19
C PRO A 98 19.44 17.60 19.57
N VAL A 99 19.53 18.83 20.11
CA VAL A 99 18.89 19.17 21.38
C VAL A 99 17.36 19.05 21.28
N ALA A 100 16.74 19.59 20.24
CA ALA A 100 15.29 19.47 20.07
C ALA A 100 14.83 18.00 19.86
N VAL A 101 15.64 17.17 19.17
CA VAL A 101 15.38 15.74 19.03
C VAL A 101 15.46 15.03 20.38
N ALA A 102 16.49 15.36 21.18
CA ALA A 102 16.67 14.83 22.53
C ALA A 102 15.54 15.25 23.47
N THR A 103 15.05 16.51 23.40
CA THR A 103 13.88 16.99 24.18
C THR A 103 12.62 16.18 23.83
N ILE A 104 12.38 15.93 22.53
CA ILE A 104 11.22 15.11 22.10
C ILE A 104 11.32 13.69 22.71
N LEU A 105 12.51 13.12 22.76
CA LEU A 105 12.72 11.79 23.31
C LEU A 105 12.64 11.76 24.85
N ALA A 106 13.18 12.78 25.55
CA ALA A 106 13.01 12.91 26.99
C ALA A 106 11.53 13.01 27.38
N ASP A 107 10.74 13.76 26.60
CA ASP A 107 9.29 13.87 26.75
C ASP A 107 8.53 12.56 26.41
N LEU A 108 9.16 11.66 25.65
CA LEU A 108 8.68 10.27 25.42
C LEU A 108 9.11 9.29 26.51
N LYS A 109 9.82 9.77 27.55
CA LYS A 109 10.24 8.97 28.71
C LYS A 109 11.10 7.75 28.32
N VAL A 110 12.13 7.97 27.47
CA VAL A 110 13.08 6.94 27.05
C VAL A 110 14.33 6.91 27.95
N ASP A 111 15.13 5.85 27.82
CA ASP A 111 16.40 5.67 28.58
C ASP A 111 17.49 6.70 28.24
N SER A 112 18.44 6.89 29.14
CA SER A 112 19.58 7.84 29.02
C SER A 112 20.43 7.57 27.78
N ASN A 113 20.70 6.31 27.42
CA ASN A 113 21.46 5.94 26.24
C ASN A 113 20.78 6.39 24.94
N THR A 114 19.46 6.33 24.88
CA THR A 114 18.69 6.80 23.73
C THR A 114 18.73 8.32 23.60
N ILE A 115 18.68 9.06 24.73
CA ILE A 115 18.82 10.53 24.74
C ILE A 115 20.25 10.93 24.33
N ILE A 116 21.28 10.26 24.84
CA ILE A 116 22.68 10.48 24.47
C ILE A 116 22.87 10.22 22.97
N ALA A 117 22.33 9.10 22.45
CA ALA A 117 22.40 8.80 21.03
C ALA A 117 21.68 9.84 20.16
N ALA A 118 20.58 10.43 20.64
CA ALA A 118 19.90 11.52 19.96
C ALA A 118 20.70 12.82 19.91
N LEU A 119 21.44 13.13 20.97
CA LEU A 119 22.36 14.29 20.97
C LEU A 119 23.50 14.11 19.96
N LEU A 120 23.87 12.85 19.67
CA LEU A 120 25.02 12.49 18.82
C LEU A 120 24.62 12.01 17.42
N HIS A 121 23.33 11.89 17.08
CA HIS A 121 22.86 11.13 15.91
C HIS A 121 23.40 11.62 14.56
N ASP A 122 23.68 12.92 14.41
CA ASP A 122 24.22 13.52 13.17
C ASP A 122 25.74 13.71 13.23
N THR A 123 26.40 13.44 14.37
CA THR A 123 27.84 13.73 14.51
C THR A 123 28.70 12.86 13.60
N ILE A 124 28.36 11.58 13.39
CA ILE A 124 29.11 10.67 12.52
C ILE A 124 28.87 10.99 11.04
N GLU A 125 27.67 11.47 10.68
CA GLU A 125 27.32 11.79 9.29
C GLU A 125 27.88 13.13 8.83
N ASP A 126 27.82 14.15 9.70
CA ASP A 126 28.05 15.54 9.33
C ASP A 126 29.37 16.11 9.84
N THR A 127 30.17 15.36 10.62
CA THR A 127 31.42 15.84 11.21
C THR A 127 32.57 14.83 11.07
N ILE A 128 33.74 15.11 11.66
CA ILE A 128 34.92 14.21 11.67
C ILE A 128 34.80 13.09 12.70
N VAL A 129 33.74 13.03 13.48
CA VAL A 129 33.53 12.02 14.52
C VAL A 129 33.33 10.65 13.88
N ASP A 130 34.04 9.65 14.35
CA ASP A 130 33.91 8.26 13.92
C ASP A 130 33.33 7.33 15.02
N ASN A 131 33.00 6.12 14.65
CA ASN A 131 32.44 5.10 15.56
C ASN A 131 33.39 4.78 16.73
N ALA A 132 34.69 4.89 16.52
CA ALA A 132 35.68 4.59 17.59
C ALA A 132 35.64 5.66 18.69
N MET A 133 35.55 6.95 18.32
CA MET A 133 35.41 8.06 19.27
C MET A 133 34.13 7.97 20.09
N VAL A 134 33.03 7.67 19.46
CA VAL A 134 31.73 7.49 20.15
C VAL A 134 31.76 6.30 21.08
N THR A 135 32.38 5.17 20.67
CA THR A 135 32.50 3.98 21.50
C THR A 135 33.37 4.21 22.71
N GLU A 136 34.50 4.90 22.55
CA GLU A 136 35.43 5.22 23.63
C GLU A 136 34.78 6.11 24.70
N LYS A 137 34.04 7.15 24.30
CA LYS A 137 33.46 8.13 25.24
C LYS A 137 32.11 7.71 25.83
N PHE A 138 31.25 7.09 25.02
CA PHE A 138 29.85 6.85 25.38
C PHE A 138 29.47 5.35 25.40
N GLY A 139 30.39 4.49 25.02
CA GLY A 139 30.17 3.03 25.05
C GLY A 139 29.55 2.45 23.79
N ALA A 140 29.59 1.11 23.68
CA ALA A 140 29.18 0.38 22.48
C ALA A 140 27.68 0.48 22.20
N VAL A 141 26.85 0.60 23.25
CA VAL A 141 25.37 0.70 23.07
C VAL A 141 25.00 2.00 22.38
N VAL A 142 25.52 3.14 22.84
CA VAL A 142 25.27 4.45 22.21
C VAL A 142 25.81 4.47 20.79
N CYS A 143 27.02 3.95 20.58
CA CYS A 143 27.62 3.88 19.25
C CYS A 143 26.74 3.05 18.28
N SER A 144 26.22 1.90 18.73
CA SER A 144 25.32 1.07 17.90
C SER A 144 24.03 1.81 17.52
N LEU A 145 23.45 2.59 18.43
CA LEU A 145 22.26 3.39 18.16
C LEU A 145 22.54 4.49 17.13
N VAL A 146 23.65 5.24 17.31
CA VAL A 146 24.04 6.33 16.39
C VAL A 146 24.37 5.77 15.00
N ASP A 147 25.15 4.70 14.92
CA ASP A 147 25.48 4.01 13.66
C ASP A 147 24.21 3.48 12.95
N GLY A 148 23.26 2.94 13.73
CA GLY A 148 21.95 2.52 13.22
C GLY A 148 21.17 3.65 12.55
N VAL A 149 21.16 4.85 13.17
CA VAL A 149 20.50 6.04 12.60
C VAL A 149 21.24 6.53 11.35
N THR A 150 22.58 6.58 11.38
CA THR A 150 23.44 7.00 10.26
C THR A 150 23.28 6.08 9.06
N LYS A 151 23.25 4.76 9.24
CA LYS A 151 22.99 3.78 8.17
C LYS A 151 21.65 3.96 7.48
N LEU A 152 20.67 4.51 8.19
CA LEU A 152 19.36 4.84 7.59
C LEU A 152 19.46 6.00 6.61
N ASN A 153 20.36 6.94 6.83
CA ASN A 153 20.53 8.15 6.03
C ASN A 153 21.45 7.94 4.80
N THR A 154 22.45 7.05 4.92
CA THR A 154 23.44 6.82 3.86
C THR A 154 22.84 6.14 2.64
N LYS A 155 23.19 6.60 1.43
CA LYS A 155 22.88 5.89 0.18
C LYS A 155 23.70 4.60 0.13
N LEU A 156 23.10 3.50 -0.29
CA LEU A 156 23.85 2.26 -0.52
C LEU A 156 24.88 2.52 -1.64
N ASP A 157 26.16 2.47 -1.31
CA ASP A 157 27.25 2.55 -2.27
C ASP A 157 27.09 1.42 -3.29
N ASN A 158 27.18 1.77 -4.60
CA ASN A 158 27.06 0.88 -5.76
C ASN A 158 25.66 0.38 -6.17
N VAL A 159 24.56 0.95 -5.66
CA VAL A 159 23.23 0.67 -6.21
C VAL A 159 22.80 1.84 -7.11
N VAL A 160 22.67 1.59 -8.40
CA VAL A 160 22.09 2.55 -9.35
C VAL A 160 20.57 2.54 -9.15
N TYR A 161 20.06 3.61 -8.56
CA TYR A 161 18.60 3.80 -8.41
C TYR A 161 18.04 4.38 -9.71
N ASN A 162 17.11 3.64 -10.32
CA ASN A 162 16.49 4.05 -11.59
C ASN A 162 15.27 4.98 -11.37
N SER A 163 14.74 5.04 -10.14
CA SER A 163 13.56 5.86 -9.82
C SER A 163 13.58 6.36 -8.37
N LYS A 164 12.76 7.40 -8.09
CA LYS A 164 12.51 7.86 -6.70
C LYS A 164 11.91 6.74 -5.84
N THR A 165 11.12 5.87 -6.43
CA THR A 165 10.48 4.72 -5.78
C THR A 165 11.52 3.71 -5.27
N ASP A 166 12.62 3.50 -6.03
CA ASP A 166 13.70 2.62 -5.62
C ASP A 166 14.44 3.14 -4.39
N ILE A 167 14.64 4.46 -4.33
CA ILE A 167 15.27 5.12 -3.17
C ILE A 167 14.38 4.96 -1.94
N GLN A 168 13.08 5.20 -2.06
CA GLN A 168 12.14 5.03 -0.95
C GLN A 168 12.08 3.57 -0.46
N ALA A 169 12.02 2.61 -1.37
CA ALA A 169 12.03 1.19 -1.04
C ALA A 169 13.30 0.78 -0.30
N SER A 170 14.47 1.28 -0.75
CA SER A 170 15.75 1.03 -0.10
C SER A 170 15.80 1.62 1.32
N ASN A 171 15.34 2.86 1.50
CA ASN A 171 15.30 3.51 2.80
C ASN A 171 14.40 2.76 3.79
N VAL A 172 13.26 2.31 3.32
CA VAL A 172 12.32 1.55 4.14
C VAL A 172 12.89 0.17 4.51
N ARG A 173 13.58 -0.52 3.58
CA ARG A 173 14.27 -1.78 3.90
C ARG A 173 15.31 -1.59 5.00
N LYS A 174 16.13 -0.55 4.91
CA LYS A 174 17.12 -0.22 5.95
C LYS A 174 16.45 0.07 7.29
N MET A 175 15.35 0.84 7.27
CA MET A 175 14.60 1.18 8.47
C MET A 175 14.08 -0.08 9.19
N VAL A 176 13.57 -1.06 8.44
CA VAL A 176 13.10 -2.31 9.05
C VAL A 176 14.29 -3.18 9.47
N MET A 177 15.42 -3.17 8.76
CA MET A 177 16.65 -3.87 9.20
C MET A 177 17.19 -3.29 10.51
N ALA A 178 17.27 -1.97 10.62
CA ALA A 178 17.69 -1.32 11.86
C ALA A 178 16.77 -1.64 13.05
N LEU A 179 15.45 -1.73 12.79
CA LEU A 179 14.45 -2.19 13.76
C LEU A 179 14.73 -3.58 14.33
N THR A 180 15.31 -4.48 13.51
CA THR A 180 15.61 -5.84 13.95
C THR A 180 16.86 -5.91 14.83
N GLU A 181 17.71 -4.89 14.78
CA GLU A 181 18.90 -4.76 15.64
C GLU A 181 18.53 -4.08 16.97
N ASP A 182 17.95 -2.88 16.91
CA ASP A 182 17.47 -2.16 18.10
C ASP A 182 16.32 -1.23 17.77
N VAL A 183 15.17 -1.42 18.41
CA VAL A 183 13.95 -0.61 18.17
C VAL A 183 14.14 0.87 18.53
N ARG A 184 15.08 1.21 19.43
CA ARG A 184 15.36 2.60 19.85
C ARG A 184 15.84 3.48 18.71
N VAL A 185 16.48 2.89 17.70
CA VAL A 185 16.85 3.59 16.45
C VAL A 185 15.65 4.26 15.79
N ILE A 186 14.48 3.60 15.84
CA ILE A 186 13.23 4.17 15.29
C ILE A 186 12.71 5.34 16.12
N PHE A 187 12.86 5.29 17.44
CA PHE A 187 12.45 6.42 18.29
C PHE A 187 13.23 7.67 17.94
N ILE A 188 14.56 7.54 17.81
CA ILE A 188 15.43 8.64 17.39
C ILE A 188 14.99 9.14 16.00
N LYS A 189 14.76 8.24 15.06
CA LYS A 189 14.37 8.60 13.68
C LYS A 189 12.99 9.26 13.57
N LEU A 190 12.03 8.84 14.41
CA LEU A 190 10.70 9.48 14.47
C LEU A 190 10.79 10.87 15.11
N ALA A 191 11.60 11.05 16.14
CA ALA A 191 11.85 12.36 16.78
C ALA A 191 12.58 13.32 15.83
N ASP A 192 13.62 12.84 15.12
CA ASP A 192 14.30 13.57 14.05
C ASP A 192 13.29 14.03 12.97
N ARG A 193 12.48 13.11 12.48
CA ARG A 193 11.45 13.42 11.46
C ARG A 193 10.46 14.45 11.97
N LEU A 194 10.01 14.35 13.22
CA LEU A 194 9.08 15.30 13.82
C LEU A 194 9.69 16.70 13.88
N HIS A 195 10.92 16.82 14.37
CA HIS A 195 11.59 18.13 14.41
C HIS A 195 11.81 18.70 13.00
N ASN A 196 12.17 17.88 12.04
CA ASN A 196 12.29 18.27 10.64
C ASN A 196 10.95 18.75 10.05
N MET A 197 9.83 18.12 10.40
CA MET A 197 8.49 18.56 9.99
C MET A 197 8.07 19.89 10.64
N ARG A 198 8.41 20.11 11.93
CA ARG A 198 8.17 21.39 12.64
C ARG A 198 8.89 22.56 11.97
N THR A 199 10.07 22.32 11.40
CA THR A 199 10.94 23.30 10.74
C THR A 199 10.81 23.33 9.21
N LEU A 200 9.89 22.56 8.63
CA LEU A 200 9.76 22.35 7.19
C LEU A 200 9.41 23.63 6.39
N LYS A 201 8.84 24.67 7.05
CA LYS A 201 8.52 25.96 6.46
C LYS A 201 9.70 26.68 5.80
N PHE A 202 10.95 26.34 6.17
CA PHE A 202 12.16 26.94 5.62
C PHE A 202 12.70 26.22 4.38
N GLN A 203 12.02 25.18 3.90
CA GLN A 203 12.33 24.45 2.67
C GLN A 203 11.51 25.00 1.48
N THR A 204 11.91 24.63 0.24
CA THR A 204 11.15 25.00 -0.96
C THR A 204 9.79 24.27 -0.99
N PRO A 205 8.76 24.85 -1.63
CA PRO A 205 7.41 24.25 -1.67
C PRO A 205 7.42 22.81 -2.19
N GLU A 206 8.23 22.50 -3.20
CA GLU A 206 8.33 21.15 -3.77
C GLU A 206 8.88 20.15 -2.75
N LYS A 207 9.89 20.57 -1.95
CA LYS A 207 10.46 19.76 -0.87
C LYS A 207 9.51 19.62 0.31
N GLN A 208 8.70 20.65 0.58
CA GLN A 208 7.68 20.58 1.62
C GLN A 208 6.65 19.48 1.30
N ILE A 209 6.13 19.45 0.08
CA ILE A 209 5.18 18.43 -0.38
C ILE A 209 5.83 17.04 -0.38
N GLU A 210 7.04 16.92 -0.94
CA GLU A 210 7.77 15.63 -1.00
C GLU A 210 7.98 15.05 0.39
N LYS A 211 8.47 15.86 1.34
CA LYS A 211 8.75 15.42 2.71
C LYS A 211 7.49 15.14 3.52
N ALA A 212 6.43 15.92 3.33
CA ALA A 212 5.15 15.67 3.97
C ALA A 212 4.51 14.36 3.47
N GLN A 213 4.57 14.08 2.16
CA GLN A 213 4.06 12.84 1.58
C GLN A 213 4.86 11.62 2.07
N GLU A 214 6.20 11.69 2.06
CA GLU A 214 7.07 10.64 2.60
C GLU A 214 6.73 10.35 4.07
N THR A 215 6.51 11.41 4.87
CA THR A 215 6.19 11.29 6.29
C THR A 215 4.84 10.61 6.51
N LEU A 216 3.82 11.03 5.76
CA LEU A 216 2.47 10.45 5.85
C LEU A 216 2.44 8.98 5.41
N ASP A 217 3.20 8.63 4.37
CA ASP A 217 3.20 7.31 3.77
C ASP A 217 4.02 6.27 4.53
N ILE A 218 5.09 6.71 5.24
CA ILE A 218 6.06 5.82 5.86
C ILE A 218 6.10 6.00 7.38
N TYR A 219 6.43 7.21 7.87
CA TYR A 219 6.71 7.43 9.29
C TYR A 219 5.46 7.40 10.18
N VAL A 220 4.34 7.96 9.71
CA VAL A 220 3.06 7.94 10.42
C VAL A 220 2.54 6.53 10.67
N PRO A 221 2.52 5.61 9.67
CA PRO A 221 2.17 4.21 9.90
C PRO A 221 3.09 3.50 10.90
N PHE A 222 4.42 3.74 10.84
CA PHE A 222 5.36 3.19 11.82
C PHE A 222 5.05 3.69 13.25
N ALA A 223 4.89 4.99 13.44
CA ALA A 223 4.51 5.55 14.74
C ALA A 223 3.20 4.93 15.26
N GLY A 224 2.22 4.72 14.39
CA GLY A 224 0.96 4.05 14.73
C GLY A 224 1.12 2.58 15.11
N ARG A 225 1.98 1.83 14.41
CA ARG A 225 2.24 0.41 14.68
C ARG A 225 2.93 0.20 16.02
N PHE A 226 3.87 1.08 16.36
CA PHE A 226 4.56 1.06 17.65
C PHE A 226 3.79 1.74 18.79
N GLY A 227 2.63 2.32 18.48
CA GLY A 227 1.77 2.95 19.49
C GLY A 227 2.27 4.30 19.99
N ILE A 228 3.24 4.93 19.33
CA ILE A 228 3.79 6.25 19.69
C ILE A 228 2.84 7.33 19.17
N TYR A 229 1.67 7.41 19.81
CA TYR A 229 0.60 8.28 19.32
C TYR A 229 0.90 9.76 19.45
N LYS A 230 1.68 10.15 20.45
CA LYS A 230 2.09 11.54 20.64
C LYS A 230 2.79 12.11 19.40
N ILE A 231 3.77 11.37 18.86
CA ILE A 231 4.46 11.74 17.60
C ILE A 231 3.53 11.57 16.40
N LYS A 232 2.76 10.49 16.35
CA LYS A 232 1.90 10.17 15.20
C LYS A 232 0.94 11.29 14.88
N TRP A 233 0.21 11.79 15.86
CA TRP A 233 -0.82 12.80 15.63
C TRP A 233 -0.25 14.13 15.20
N GLU A 234 0.88 14.54 15.77
CA GLU A 234 1.52 15.78 15.36
C GLU A 234 2.08 15.67 13.94
N LEU A 235 2.68 14.52 13.58
CA LEU A 235 3.11 14.29 12.21
C LEU A 235 1.94 14.32 11.22
N GLU A 236 0.79 13.71 11.56
CA GLU A 236 -0.42 13.73 10.75
C GLU A 236 -0.93 15.16 10.52
N ASP A 237 -1.01 15.98 11.55
CA ASP A 237 -1.48 17.37 11.46
C ASP A 237 -0.50 18.26 10.68
N LEU A 238 0.82 18.07 10.88
CA LEU A 238 1.84 18.76 10.10
C LEU A 238 1.81 18.34 8.62
N CYS A 239 1.61 17.06 8.32
CA CYS A 239 1.46 16.59 6.95
C CYS A 239 0.23 17.21 6.27
N LEU A 240 -0.92 17.25 6.95
CA LEU A 240 -2.13 17.88 6.43
C LEU A 240 -1.90 19.35 6.08
N ARG A 241 -1.18 20.08 6.93
CA ARG A 241 -0.87 21.50 6.72
C ARG A 241 -0.11 21.76 5.44
N TYR A 242 0.80 20.85 5.04
CA TYR A 242 1.64 21.03 3.84
C TYR A 242 1.04 20.38 2.59
N LEU A 243 0.28 19.29 2.72
CA LEU A 243 -0.33 18.58 1.59
C LEU A 243 -1.66 19.21 1.16
N HIS A 244 -2.47 19.65 2.13
CA HIS A 244 -3.81 20.23 1.92
C HIS A 244 -3.97 21.51 2.75
N PRO A 245 -3.23 22.58 2.43
CA PRO A 245 -3.22 23.81 3.25
C PRO A 245 -4.59 24.47 3.33
N ASP A 246 -5.36 24.51 2.26
CA ASP A 246 -6.69 25.13 2.23
C ASP A 246 -7.64 24.41 3.20
N ASP A 247 -7.70 23.08 3.13
CA ASP A 247 -8.52 22.26 4.03
C ASP A 247 -8.05 22.39 5.49
N TYR A 248 -6.73 22.42 5.73
CA TYR A 248 -6.17 22.60 7.06
C TYR A 248 -6.59 23.94 7.68
N TYR A 249 -6.43 25.07 6.98
CA TYR A 249 -6.77 26.38 7.49
C TYR A 249 -8.28 26.60 7.59
N GLU A 250 -9.09 25.95 6.74
CA GLU A 250 -10.54 25.92 6.89
C GLU A 250 -10.94 25.20 8.16
N LEU A 251 -10.37 24.01 8.43
CA LEU A 251 -10.60 23.27 9.68
C LEU A 251 -10.16 24.06 10.90
N VAL A 252 -9.01 24.74 10.85
CA VAL A 252 -8.54 25.61 11.94
C VAL A 252 -9.54 26.72 12.22
N LYS A 253 -10.10 27.36 11.18
CA LYS A 253 -11.14 28.40 11.34
C LYS A 253 -12.43 27.84 11.95
N LEU A 254 -12.90 26.68 11.45
CA LEU A 254 -14.11 26.01 11.92
C LEU A 254 -13.96 25.55 13.38
N VAL A 255 -12.79 25.02 13.72
CA VAL A 255 -12.50 24.59 15.09
C VAL A 255 -12.27 25.79 16.03
N ASN A 256 -11.55 26.83 15.60
CA ASN A 256 -11.27 28.00 16.44
C ASN A 256 -12.41 29.00 16.50
N GLY A 257 -13.33 29.02 15.54
CA GLY A 257 -14.45 29.97 15.51
C GLY A 257 -15.36 29.95 16.75
N ASN A 258 -15.36 28.85 17.50
CA ASN A 258 -16.12 28.67 18.74
C ASN A 258 -15.23 28.21 19.91
N ARG A 259 -13.94 28.54 19.89
CA ARG A 259 -12.96 28.00 20.85
C ARG A 259 -13.30 28.37 22.31
N ALA A 260 -13.58 29.63 22.57
CA ALA A 260 -13.91 30.09 23.93
C ALA A 260 -15.16 29.35 24.49
N GLN A 261 -16.24 29.28 23.72
CA GLN A 261 -17.46 28.57 24.11
C GLN A 261 -17.23 27.07 24.38
N ARG A 262 -16.25 26.51 23.69
CA ARG A 262 -15.88 25.09 23.80
C ARG A 262 -14.98 24.81 24.99
N GLU A 263 -14.06 25.72 25.30
CA GLU A 263 -13.21 25.69 26.49
C GLU A 263 -14.10 25.85 27.75
N ASP A 264 -14.97 26.83 27.77
CA ASP A 264 -15.95 27.03 28.84
C ASP A 264 -16.84 25.78 29.04
N PHE A 265 -17.37 25.21 27.94
CA PHE A 265 -18.18 23.99 28.02
C PHE A 265 -17.39 22.79 28.59
N MET A 266 -16.10 22.61 28.19
CA MET A 266 -15.29 21.52 28.70
C MET A 266 -14.89 21.72 30.16
N GLU A 267 -14.65 22.97 30.59
CA GLU A 267 -14.38 23.29 31.99
C GLU A 267 -15.60 22.95 32.86
N ASP A 268 -16.81 23.31 32.42
CA ASP A 268 -18.05 22.98 33.11
C ASP A 268 -18.22 21.46 33.27
N VAL A 269 -18.06 20.72 32.17
CA VAL A 269 -18.18 19.25 32.19
C VAL A 269 -17.13 18.62 33.10
N VAL A 270 -15.86 19.07 33.01
CA VAL A 270 -14.77 18.54 33.86
C VAL A 270 -15.05 18.85 35.34
N SER A 271 -15.54 20.03 35.66
CA SER A 271 -15.87 20.40 37.02
C SER A 271 -17.03 19.55 37.58
N GLU A 272 -18.07 19.31 36.79
CA GLU A 272 -19.22 18.50 37.17
C GLU A 272 -18.81 17.03 37.42
N ILE A 273 -18.00 16.46 36.48
CA ILE A 273 -17.49 15.09 36.62
C ILE A 273 -16.59 14.98 37.86
N ARG A 274 -15.70 15.95 38.10
CA ARG A 274 -14.80 15.98 39.25
C ARG A 274 -15.59 15.91 40.57
N SER A 275 -16.58 16.79 40.73
CA SER A 275 -17.43 16.78 41.93
C SER A 275 -18.11 15.45 42.15
N LYS A 276 -18.55 14.82 41.05
CA LYS A 276 -19.26 13.53 41.14
C LYS A 276 -18.35 12.33 41.46
N LEU A 277 -17.08 12.35 40.98
CA LEU A 277 -16.10 11.33 41.34
C LEU A 277 -15.73 11.43 42.82
N GLU A 278 -15.48 12.62 43.33
CA GLU A 278 -15.19 12.86 44.76
C GLU A 278 -16.37 12.45 45.67
N GLU A 279 -17.63 12.75 45.29
CA GLU A 279 -18.83 12.27 46.01
C GLU A 279 -18.91 10.75 46.10
N ASN A 280 -18.36 10.02 45.10
CA ASN A 280 -18.38 8.55 45.05
C ASN A 280 -17.10 7.91 45.61
N GLY A 281 -16.22 8.70 46.26
CA GLY A 281 -15.01 8.18 46.93
C GLY A 281 -13.88 7.76 45.98
N ILE A 282 -13.83 8.34 44.77
CA ILE A 282 -12.70 8.20 43.86
C ILE A 282 -11.83 9.45 44.03
N ASP A 283 -10.76 9.32 44.82
CA ASP A 283 -9.96 10.48 45.26
C ASP A 283 -8.68 10.69 44.41
N HIS A 284 -8.16 9.61 43.80
CA HIS A 284 -6.95 9.65 42.98
C HIS A 284 -7.31 9.45 41.50
N TYR A 285 -7.37 10.57 40.78
CA TYR A 285 -7.71 10.59 39.36
C TYR A 285 -7.12 11.82 38.67
N ASP A 286 -7.03 11.74 37.36
CA ASP A 286 -6.72 12.88 36.49
C ASP A 286 -7.80 13.03 35.43
N ILE A 287 -8.24 14.29 35.17
CA ILE A 287 -9.25 14.60 34.17
C ILE A 287 -8.73 15.68 33.23
N GLU A 288 -8.64 15.34 31.96
CA GLU A 288 -8.21 16.24 30.88
C GLU A 288 -9.31 16.45 29.85
N GLY A 289 -9.55 17.71 29.46
CA GLY A 289 -10.25 18.04 28.24
C GLY A 289 -9.31 17.88 27.02
N ARG A 290 -9.68 17.10 26.02
CA ARG A 290 -8.84 16.84 24.85
C ARG A 290 -9.50 17.28 23.55
N PRO A 291 -8.92 18.27 22.82
CA PRO A 291 -9.33 18.57 21.46
C PRO A 291 -8.94 17.43 20.50
N LYS A 292 -9.77 17.16 19.50
CA LYS A 292 -9.46 16.18 18.48
C LYS A 292 -8.50 16.76 17.45
N HIS A 293 -7.53 15.94 17.00
CA HIS A 293 -6.53 16.30 16.01
C HIS A 293 -7.17 16.60 14.64
N PHE A 294 -6.66 17.62 13.94
CA PHE A 294 -7.19 18.09 12.65
C PHE A 294 -7.20 17.03 11.56
N TYR A 295 -6.14 16.24 11.43
CA TYR A 295 -6.09 15.16 10.44
C TYR A 295 -7.19 14.11 10.68
N SER A 296 -7.49 13.80 11.93
CA SER A 296 -8.58 12.86 12.28
C SER A 296 -9.95 13.39 11.91
N ILE A 297 -10.17 14.71 11.99
CA ILE A 297 -11.40 15.40 11.55
C ILE A 297 -11.47 15.37 10.03
N TYR A 298 -10.39 15.80 9.35
CA TYR A 298 -10.23 15.79 7.91
C TYR A 298 -10.57 14.42 7.30
N LYS A 299 -9.99 13.35 7.84
CA LYS A 299 -10.24 11.98 7.40
C LYS A 299 -11.72 11.58 7.52
N LYS A 300 -12.40 11.99 8.57
CA LYS A 300 -13.85 11.71 8.73
C LYS A 300 -14.70 12.49 7.75
N MET A 301 -14.35 13.73 7.45
CA MET A 301 -15.07 14.57 6.49
C MET A 301 -14.87 14.05 5.06
N HIS A 302 -13.63 13.78 4.65
CA HIS A 302 -13.32 13.39 3.28
C HIS A 302 -13.58 11.91 2.95
N GLU A 303 -13.19 10.96 3.84
CA GLU A 303 -13.39 9.53 3.58
C GLU A 303 -14.81 9.05 3.88
N LYS A 304 -15.46 9.65 4.91
CA LYS A 304 -16.80 9.20 5.35
C LYS A 304 -17.92 10.17 4.96
N GLY A 305 -17.59 11.26 4.29
CA GLY A 305 -18.55 12.28 3.84
C GLY A 305 -19.33 12.95 4.96
N LYS A 306 -18.76 13.03 6.18
CA LYS A 306 -19.42 13.63 7.35
C LYS A 306 -19.23 15.13 7.37
N THR A 307 -20.28 15.85 7.79
CA THR A 307 -20.17 17.26 8.16
C THR A 307 -19.54 17.37 9.55
N ILE A 308 -19.04 18.56 9.90
CA ILE A 308 -18.42 18.80 11.22
C ILE A 308 -19.41 18.54 12.36
N ASP A 309 -20.68 18.86 12.17
CA ASP A 309 -21.76 18.67 13.15
C ASP A 309 -22.12 17.18 13.37
N GLU A 310 -21.77 16.32 12.43
CA GLU A 310 -21.94 14.85 12.56
C GLU A 310 -20.74 14.17 13.24
N ILE A 311 -19.72 14.94 13.61
CA ILE A 311 -18.53 14.45 14.29
C ILE A 311 -18.67 14.65 15.80
N TYR A 312 -19.36 13.75 16.47
CA TYR A 312 -19.69 13.82 17.91
C TYR A 312 -18.50 13.73 18.87
N ASP A 313 -17.31 13.38 18.39
CA ASP A 313 -16.07 13.25 19.14
C ASP A 313 -15.08 14.40 18.89
N LEU A 314 -15.62 15.59 18.54
CA LEU A 314 -14.82 16.82 18.50
C LEU A 314 -14.33 17.21 19.88
N PHE A 315 -15.15 16.93 20.91
CA PHE A 315 -14.85 17.12 22.32
C PHE A 315 -14.67 15.76 22.97
N ALA A 316 -13.59 15.57 23.66
CA ALA A 316 -13.34 14.39 24.44
C ALA A 316 -12.87 14.77 25.83
N CYS A 317 -13.40 14.10 26.83
CA CYS A 317 -12.92 14.14 28.20
C CYS A 317 -12.18 12.83 28.47
N ARG A 318 -10.98 12.91 29.03
CA ARG A 318 -10.20 11.76 29.45
C ARG A 318 -10.15 11.68 30.95
N ILE A 319 -10.50 10.52 31.50
CA ILE A 319 -10.47 10.26 32.94
C ILE A 319 -9.47 9.12 33.15
N ILE A 320 -8.49 9.37 34.03
CA ILE A 320 -7.42 8.43 34.35
C ILE A 320 -7.55 8.10 35.83
N VAL A 321 -7.56 6.80 36.17
CA VAL A 321 -7.72 6.25 37.52
C VAL A 321 -6.64 5.21 37.82
N ASP A 322 -6.56 4.72 39.05
CA ASP A 322 -5.51 3.75 39.41
C ASP A 322 -5.84 2.32 38.98
N GLU A 323 -7.06 1.85 39.23
CA GLU A 323 -7.41 0.45 39.04
C GLU A 323 -8.43 0.23 37.92
N VAL A 324 -8.40 -1.00 37.34
CA VAL A 324 -9.35 -1.40 36.31
C VAL A 324 -10.80 -1.36 36.78
N ILE A 325 -11.03 -1.71 38.07
CA ILE A 325 -12.36 -1.72 38.67
C ILE A 325 -12.92 -0.30 38.73
N GLU A 326 -12.09 0.68 39.03
CA GLU A 326 -12.48 2.10 39.05
C GLU A 326 -12.85 2.59 37.64
N CYS A 327 -12.23 2.09 36.59
CA CYS A 327 -12.65 2.44 35.23
C CYS A 327 -14.13 2.09 34.96
N TYR A 328 -14.60 0.96 35.46
CA TYR A 328 -16.01 0.55 35.31
C TYR A 328 -16.94 1.29 36.31
N GLN A 329 -16.44 1.67 37.49
CA GLN A 329 -17.19 2.52 38.43
C GLN A 329 -17.41 3.91 37.82
N VAL A 330 -16.35 4.53 37.28
CA VAL A 330 -16.45 5.82 36.57
C VAL A 330 -17.40 5.72 35.38
N LEU A 331 -17.38 4.63 34.60
CA LEU A 331 -18.34 4.44 33.53
C LEU A 331 -19.79 4.44 34.05
N GLY A 332 -20.05 3.78 35.17
CA GLY A 332 -21.37 3.79 35.80
C GLY A 332 -21.82 5.21 36.21
N ILE A 333 -20.94 5.96 36.87
CA ILE A 333 -21.17 7.36 37.27
C ILE A 333 -21.47 8.25 36.05
N ILE A 334 -20.65 8.14 34.99
CA ILE A 334 -20.85 8.92 33.75
C ILE A 334 -22.19 8.60 33.07
N HIS A 335 -22.61 7.32 33.07
CA HIS A 335 -23.90 6.93 32.48
C HIS A 335 -25.10 7.26 33.37
N GLU A 336 -24.90 7.48 34.67
CA GLU A 336 -25.91 8.06 35.57
C GLU A 336 -26.07 9.56 35.33
N MET A 337 -24.96 10.29 35.13
CA MET A 337 -24.98 11.74 34.92
C MET A 337 -25.49 12.11 33.52
N TYR A 338 -25.11 11.38 32.50
CA TYR A 338 -25.37 11.71 31.10
C TYR A 338 -25.96 10.57 30.33
N GLN A 339 -26.86 10.87 29.39
CA GLN A 339 -27.44 9.86 28.52
C GLN A 339 -26.43 9.41 27.45
N HIS A 340 -26.15 8.11 27.41
CA HIS A 340 -25.23 7.57 26.41
C HIS A 340 -25.88 7.44 25.02
N VAL A 341 -25.08 7.63 23.96
CA VAL A 341 -25.51 7.46 22.55
C VAL A 341 -25.43 5.99 22.17
N PRO A 342 -26.56 5.31 21.78
CA PRO A 342 -26.55 3.91 21.38
C PRO A 342 -25.58 3.61 20.25
N GLY A 343 -24.87 2.46 20.35
CA GLY A 343 -23.89 2.02 19.33
C GLY A 343 -22.57 2.78 19.33
N ARG A 344 -22.34 3.66 20.30
CA ARG A 344 -21.09 4.44 20.44
C ARG A 344 -20.23 4.03 21.65
N PHE A 345 -20.62 2.98 22.31
CA PHE A 345 -19.83 2.38 23.40
C PHE A 345 -18.79 1.40 22.86
N LYS A 346 -17.56 1.45 23.39
CA LYS A 346 -16.47 0.55 23.04
C LYS A 346 -15.64 0.24 24.27
N ASP A 347 -15.51 -1.03 24.59
CA ASP A 347 -14.67 -1.49 25.69
C ASP A 347 -13.38 -2.11 25.13
N TYR A 348 -12.32 -1.31 25.11
CA TYR A 348 -10.99 -1.76 24.76
C TYR A 348 -10.18 -2.23 25.97
N ILE A 349 -10.73 -2.21 27.21
CA ILE A 349 -10.10 -2.85 28.36
C ILE A 349 -10.35 -4.36 28.29
N ALA A 350 -11.60 -4.75 28.08
CA ALA A 350 -11.98 -6.17 27.91
C ALA A 350 -11.43 -6.76 26.59
N MET A 351 -11.39 -5.96 25.51
CA MET A 351 -10.88 -6.37 24.21
C MET A 351 -9.81 -5.38 23.71
N PRO A 352 -8.56 -5.50 24.18
CA PRO A 352 -7.47 -4.60 23.80
C PRO A 352 -7.19 -4.60 22.31
N LYS A 353 -6.84 -3.45 21.76
CA LYS A 353 -6.33 -3.36 20.40
C LYS A 353 -4.97 -4.03 20.29
N GLU A 354 -4.52 -4.33 19.06
CA GLU A 354 -3.24 -5.02 18.81
C GLU A 354 -2.02 -4.30 19.36
N ASN A 355 -2.02 -2.97 19.30
CA ASN A 355 -1.00 -2.11 19.87
C ASN A 355 -1.12 -1.98 21.39
N LYS A 356 -1.84 -2.89 22.06
CA LYS A 356 -2.16 -2.90 23.48
C LYS A 356 -2.90 -1.66 24.01
N TYR A 357 -3.49 -0.87 23.11
CA TYR A 357 -4.33 0.24 23.52
C TYR A 357 -5.55 -0.28 24.28
N GLN A 358 -5.71 0.18 25.50
CA GLN A 358 -6.82 -0.13 26.39
C GLN A 358 -7.47 1.16 26.89
N SER A 359 -8.76 1.26 26.77
CA SER A 359 -9.57 2.37 27.27
C SER A 359 -11.04 2.02 27.09
N ILE A 360 -11.91 2.49 27.97
CA ILE A 360 -13.35 2.51 27.72
C ILE A 360 -13.68 3.81 26.98
N HIS A 361 -14.43 3.72 25.89
CA HIS A 361 -14.91 4.86 25.14
C HIS A 361 -16.45 4.88 25.17
N THR A 362 -17.01 5.96 25.61
CA THR A 362 -18.47 6.19 25.54
C THR A 362 -18.75 7.60 25.02
N THR A 363 -19.74 7.72 24.15
CA THR A 363 -20.26 9.02 23.72
C THR A 363 -21.51 9.31 24.49
N VAL A 364 -21.56 10.47 25.13
CA VAL A 364 -22.69 10.90 25.97
C VAL A 364 -23.16 12.27 25.52
N VAL A 365 -24.38 12.66 25.94
CA VAL A 365 -24.98 13.96 25.64
C VAL A 365 -25.07 14.76 26.93
N SER A 366 -24.50 15.96 26.91
CA SER A 366 -24.55 16.88 28.05
C SER A 366 -25.96 17.42 28.31
N HIS A 367 -26.16 18.09 29.44
CA HIS A 367 -27.42 18.76 29.78
C HIS A 367 -27.77 19.87 28.77
N THR A 368 -26.80 20.45 28.05
CA THR A 368 -27.00 21.41 26.98
C THR A 368 -27.35 20.78 25.62
N GLY A 369 -27.43 19.45 25.53
CA GLY A 369 -27.67 18.73 24.28
C GLY A 369 -26.41 18.53 23.41
N THR A 370 -25.23 18.95 23.86
CA THR A 370 -23.96 18.79 23.12
C THR A 370 -23.38 17.40 23.35
N PRO A 371 -23.11 16.61 22.31
CA PRO A 371 -22.48 15.30 22.47
C PRO A 371 -20.97 15.44 22.68
N PHE A 372 -20.40 14.61 23.56
CA PHE A 372 -18.96 14.51 23.78
C PHE A 372 -18.54 13.06 24.08
N GLU A 373 -17.27 12.75 23.81
CA GLU A 373 -16.70 11.43 24.08
C GLU A 373 -15.99 11.40 25.43
N VAL A 374 -16.25 10.39 26.26
CA VAL A 374 -15.52 10.15 27.50
C VAL A 374 -14.63 8.92 27.29
N GLN A 375 -13.34 9.08 27.59
CA GLN A 375 -12.32 8.04 27.54
C GLN A 375 -11.83 7.74 28.95
N ILE A 376 -12.03 6.50 29.41
CA ILE A 376 -11.70 6.08 30.79
C ILE A 376 -10.61 4.99 30.71
N ARG A 377 -9.54 5.16 31.49
CA ARG A 377 -8.41 4.20 31.51
C ARG A 377 -7.58 4.38 32.80
N THR A 378 -6.74 3.38 33.11
CA THR A 378 -5.80 3.52 34.23
C THR A 378 -4.55 4.30 33.83
N PHE A 379 -3.76 4.77 34.84
CA PHE A 379 -2.47 5.43 34.59
C PHE A 379 -1.52 4.52 33.79
N ALA A 380 -1.46 3.23 34.08
CA ALA A 380 -0.65 2.29 33.31
C ALA A 380 -1.12 2.17 31.84
N MET A 381 -2.42 2.09 31.59
CA MET A 381 -2.99 2.09 30.24
C MET A 381 -2.76 3.41 29.53
N HIS A 382 -2.77 4.53 30.26
CA HIS A 382 -2.48 5.85 29.72
C HIS A 382 -1.06 5.94 29.19
N GLN A 383 -0.08 5.48 29.96
CA GLN A 383 1.31 5.46 29.52
C GLN A 383 1.51 4.60 28.25
N ILE A 384 0.93 3.39 28.24
CA ILE A 384 0.99 2.53 27.05
C ILE A 384 0.30 3.19 25.83
N ALA A 385 -0.80 3.90 26.05
CA ALA A 385 -1.56 4.55 24.98
C ALA A 385 -0.85 5.79 24.40
N GLU A 386 -0.08 6.56 25.16
CA GLU A 386 0.62 7.76 24.69
C GLU A 386 2.03 7.44 24.15
N PHE A 387 2.78 6.59 24.87
CA PHE A 387 4.18 6.32 24.60
C PHE A 387 4.43 4.98 23.88
N GLY A 388 3.41 4.10 23.82
CA GLY A 388 3.50 2.81 23.11
C GLY A 388 4.62 1.92 23.62
N ILE A 389 5.44 1.43 22.68
CA ILE A 389 6.57 0.54 23.00
C ILE A 389 7.65 1.24 23.85
N ALA A 390 7.77 2.57 23.81
CA ALA A 390 8.71 3.31 24.64
C ALA A 390 8.42 3.12 26.14
N ALA A 391 7.13 3.09 26.54
CA ALA A 391 6.73 2.80 27.91
C ALA A 391 7.13 1.39 28.38
N HIS A 392 7.30 0.42 27.47
CA HIS A 392 7.66 -0.96 27.80
C HIS A 392 9.14 -1.10 28.18
N TRP A 393 10.04 -0.28 27.63
CA TRP A 393 11.46 -0.29 27.99
C TRP A 393 11.67 0.15 29.43
N HIS A 394 10.86 1.05 29.92
CA HIS A 394 10.80 1.50 31.30
C HIS A 394 10.69 0.32 32.31
N TYR A 395 9.72 -0.60 32.09
CA TYR A 395 9.51 -1.75 33.00
C TYR A 395 10.63 -2.80 32.94
N LYS A 396 11.36 -2.87 31.83
CA LYS A 396 12.46 -3.83 31.65
C LYS A 396 13.71 -3.41 32.40
N GLU A 397 14.00 -2.11 32.50
CA GLU A 397 15.12 -1.55 33.26
C GLU A 397 14.86 -1.56 34.79
N ALA A 398 13.63 -1.36 35.22
CA ALA A 398 13.25 -1.37 36.64
C ALA A 398 13.27 -2.77 37.29
N GLY A 399 13.74 -3.82 36.62
CA GLY A 399 13.91 -5.17 37.19
C GLY A 399 12.63 -5.92 37.55
N ASN A 400 11.44 -5.38 37.28
CA ASN A 400 10.14 -6.01 37.52
C ASN A 400 9.78 -7.00 36.40
N SER A 401 10.61 -8.04 36.22
CA SER A 401 10.53 -8.99 35.09
C SER A 401 9.42 -10.06 35.24
N HIS A 402 8.53 -10.02 36.22
CA HIS A 402 7.65 -11.18 36.53
C HIS A 402 6.26 -11.19 35.93
N GLU A 403 5.77 -10.10 35.31
CA GLU A 403 4.38 -10.12 34.80
C GLU A 403 4.19 -9.71 33.34
N PHE A 404 5.19 -9.17 32.65
CA PHE A 404 5.03 -8.82 31.24
C PHE A 404 5.81 -9.79 30.34
N LYS A 405 5.09 -10.71 29.69
CA LYS A 405 5.65 -11.62 28.68
C LYS A 405 6.28 -10.80 27.54
N ALA A 406 7.60 -10.75 27.50
CA ALA A 406 8.45 -10.20 26.42
C ALA A 406 8.08 -10.77 25.02
N ASP A 407 7.48 -11.92 25.02
CA ASP A 407 7.09 -12.80 23.89
C ASP A 407 6.24 -12.16 22.78
N ARG A 408 5.56 -11.02 22.99
CA ARG A 408 4.63 -10.46 21.99
C ARG A 408 5.22 -9.33 21.16
N TYR A 409 6.18 -8.56 21.69
CA TYR A 409 6.87 -7.53 20.91
C TYR A 409 7.98 -8.14 20.06
N ASP A 410 8.68 -9.12 20.59
CA ASP A 410 9.62 -9.92 19.83
C ASP A 410 8.91 -10.57 18.63
N ARG A 411 7.68 -11.03 18.80
CA ARG A 411 6.84 -11.52 17.68
C ARG A 411 6.54 -10.45 16.63
N LYS A 412 6.27 -9.19 16.99
CA LYS A 412 6.01 -8.13 16.00
C LYS A 412 7.27 -7.76 15.21
N ILE A 413 8.41 -7.75 15.88
CA ILE A 413 9.70 -7.57 15.23
C ILE A 413 10.01 -8.77 14.34
N ASP A 414 9.74 -9.99 14.80
CA ASP A 414 9.88 -11.20 14.01
C ASP A 414 8.92 -11.26 12.82
N GLU A 415 7.68 -10.80 12.97
CA GLU A 415 6.73 -10.64 11.86
C GLU A 415 7.26 -9.66 10.81
N MET A 416 7.85 -8.52 11.22
CA MET A 416 8.49 -7.59 10.30
C MET A 416 9.73 -8.18 9.65
N ARG A 417 10.52 -8.96 10.40
CA ARG A 417 11.69 -9.71 9.89
C ARG A 417 11.25 -10.72 8.84
N GLN A 418 10.20 -11.51 9.12
CA GLN A 418 9.62 -12.47 8.16
C GLN A 418 9.07 -11.80 6.90
N ILE A 419 8.49 -10.58 7.01
CA ILE A 419 8.05 -9.81 5.86
C ILE A 419 9.24 -9.47 4.95
N ILE A 420 10.37 -9.06 5.51
CA ILE A 420 11.57 -8.76 4.73
C ILE A 420 12.18 -10.02 4.12
N ASP A 421 12.31 -11.08 4.89
CA ASP A 421 12.89 -12.35 4.44
C ASP A 421 12.03 -12.95 3.31
N SER A 422 10.70 -12.87 3.42
CA SER A 422 9.78 -13.30 2.38
C SER A 422 9.81 -12.39 1.14
N GLN A 423 10.24 -11.14 1.27
CA GLN A 423 10.26 -10.14 0.21
C GLN A 423 11.65 -9.92 -0.43
N ASN A 424 12.72 -10.52 0.09
CA ASN A 424 14.02 -10.56 -0.59
C ASN A 424 13.93 -11.23 -1.96
N GLU A 425 12.82 -11.91 -2.25
CA GLU A 425 12.48 -12.49 -3.55
C GLU A 425 11.77 -11.52 -4.51
N LEU A 426 11.25 -10.36 -4.03
CA LEU A 426 10.58 -9.39 -4.88
C LEU A 426 11.60 -8.46 -5.53
N THR A 427 11.63 -8.46 -6.85
CA THR A 427 12.55 -7.65 -7.68
C THR A 427 12.01 -6.24 -7.95
N ASP A 428 10.71 -5.98 -7.73
CA ASP A 428 10.09 -4.68 -7.99
C ASP A 428 9.94 -3.86 -6.70
N SER A 429 10.59 -2.68 -6.70
CA SER A 429 10.58 -1.72 -5.60
C SER A 429 9.19 -1.13 -5.31
N GLY A 430 8.35 -0.99 -6.35
CA GLY A 430 6.97 -0.50 -6.22
C GLY A 430 6.08 -1.51 -5.49
N GLU A 431 6.17 -2.78 -5.88
CA GLU A 431 5.42 -3.89 -5.26
C GLU A 431 5.85 -4.09 -3.80
N PHE A 432 7.14 -3.91 -3.50
CA PHE A 432 7.66 -3.94 -2.13
C PHE A 432 7.04 -2.85 -1.26
N LEU A 433 7.02 -1.60 -1.71
CA LEU A 433 6.45 -0.48 -0.95
C LEU A 433 4.95 -0.63 -0.72
N GLU A 434 4.20 -1.07 -1.74
CA GLU A 434 2.76 -1.33 -1.60
C GLU A 434 2.48 -2.46 -0.59
N SER A 435 3.22 -3.56 -0.70
CA SER A 435 3.10 -4.68 0.22
C SER A 435 3.41 -4.27 1.66
N LEU A 436 4.45 -3.45 1.86
CA LEU A 436 4.81 -2.96 3.17
C LEU A 436 3.77 -1.99 3.74
N LYS A 437 3.26 -1.04 2.94
CA LYS A 437 2.17 -0.14 3.33
C LYS A 437 0.94 -0.92 3.80
N MET A 438 0.59 -2.01 3.11
CA MET A 438 -0.52 -2.89 3.49
C MET A 438 -0.28 -3.60 4.83
N ASN A 439 0.95 -4.06 5.08
CA ASN A 439 1.28 -4.79 6.31
C ASN A 439 1.49 -3.88 7.53
N ILE A 440 1.82 -2.60 7.32
CA ILE A 440 1.99 -1.61 8.40
C ILE A 440 0.65 -0.93 8.74
N ALA A 441 -0.37 -1.02 7.88
CA ALA A 441 -1.66 -0.38 8.09
C ALA A 441 -2.32 -0.85 9.42
N PRO A 442 -2.85 0.07 10.23
CA PRO A 442 -3.33 -0.23 11.58
C PRO A 442 -4.73 -0.86 11.63
N ASP A 443 -5.46 -0.89 10.50
CA ASP A 443 -6.83 -1.37 10.47
C ASP A 443 -6.87 -2.88 10.20
N GLU A 444 -7.15 -3.68 11.23
CA GLU A 444 -7.34 -5.12 11.13
C GLU A 444 -8.78 -5.51 11.39
N ILE A 445 -9.18 -6.62 10.80
CA ILE A 445 -10.47 -7.28 11.02
C ILE A 445 -10.26 -8.64 11.67
N PHE A 446 -11.16 -9.00 12.57
CA PHE A 446 -11.22 -10.33 13.19
C PHE A 446 -12.34 -11.11 12.51
N VAL A 447 -11.99 -12.21 11.88
CA VAL A 447 -12.92 -13.12 11.23
C VAL A 447 -12.81 -14.50 11.87
N TYR A 448 -13.87 -15.26 11.84
CA TYR A 448 -13.98 -16.52 12.57
C TYR A 448 -14.02 -17.70 11.63
N THR A 449 -13.36 -18.80 12.02
CA THR A 449 -13.62 -20.10 11.40
C THR A 449 -14.98 -20.63 11.87
N PRO A 450 -15.59 -21.65 11.19
CA PRO A 450 -16.80 -22.30 11.68
C PRO A 450 -16.66 -22.96 13.07
N LYS A 451 -15.40 -23.16 13.53
CA LYS A 451 -15.08 -23.63 14.89
C LYS A 451 -14.90 -22.50 15.90
N HIS A 452 -15.23 -21.26 15.51
CA HIS A 452 -15.04 -20.05 16.32
C HIS A 452 -13.57 -19.70 16.64
N GLU A 453 -12.59 -20.24 15.88
CA GLU A 453 -11.21 -19.78 15.98
C GLU A 453 -11.08 -18.41 15.31
N VAL A 454 -10.39 -17.48 15.97
CA VAL A 454 -10.22 -16.12 15.49
C VAL A 454 -9.04 -16.05 14.53
N ILE A 455 -9.28 -15.60 13.31
CA ILE A 455 -8.25 -15.29 12.32
C ILE A 455 -8.20 -13.77 12.10
N LYS A 456 -7.03 -13.25 12.20
CA LYS A 456 -6.71 -11.84 12.06
C LYS A 456 -6.29 -11.53 10.64
N LEU A 457 -6.87 -10.52 10.00
CA LEU A 457 -6.54 -10.11 8.65
C LEU A 457 -6.54 -8.58 8.53
N PRO A 458 -5.74 -8.00 7.63
CA PRO A 458 -5.85 -6.59 7.28
C PRO A 458 -7.24 -6.26 6.74
N LYS A 459 -7.73 -5.06 7.02
CA LYS A 459 -8.98 -4.57 6.45
C LYS A 459 -8.92 -4.55 4.93
N GLY A 460 -10.00 -4.96 4.29
CA GLY A 460 -10.07 -5.16 2.83
C GLY A 460 -9.61 -6.53 2.36
N SER A 461 -9.24 -7.44 3.29
CA SER A 461 -8.92 -8.82 2.96
C SER A 461 -10.13 -9.58 2.44
N CYS A 462 -9.86 -10.57 1.61
CA CYS A 462 -10.87 -11.42 0.96
C CYS A 462 -10.80 -12.88 1.46
N PRO A 463 -11.75 -13.75 1.10
CA PRO A 463 -11.73 -15.15 1.46
C PRO A 463 -10.49 -15.93 1.04
N ILE A 464 -9.78 -15.49 -0.01
CA ILE A 464 -8.51 -16.08 -0.42
C ILE A 464 -7.43 -15.79 0.63
N ASP A 465 -7.34 -14.53 1.11
CA ASP A 465 -6.43 -14.15 2.20
C ASP A 465 -6.66 -15.00 3.45
N PHE A 466 -7.94 -15.20 3.81
CA PHE A 466 -8.33 -16.03 4.95
C PHE A 466 -7.89 -17.49 4.76
N ALA A 467 -8.09 -18.07 3.58
CA ALA A 467 -7.69 -19.45 3.29
C ALA A 467 -6.17 -19.66 3.44
N TYR A 468 -5.36 -18.72 2.90
CA TYR A 468 -3.91 -18.76 3.03
C TYR A 468 -3.39 -18.41 4.42
N ALA A 469 -4.16 -17.67 5.22
CA ALA A 469 -3.84 -17.41 6.61
C ALA A 469 -3.97 -18.68 7.48
N ILE A 470 -4.96 -19.52 7.20
CA ILE A 470 -5.12 -20.81 7.89
C ILE A 470 -4.00 -21.76 7.46
N HIS A 471 -3.96 -22.13 6.18
CA HIS A 471 -2.95 -23.06 5.65
C HIS A 471 -2.83 -22.94 4.12
N SER A 472 -1.60 -22.99 3.58
CA SER A 472 -1.37 -22.94 2.13
C SER A 472 -2.05 -24.06 1.35
N GLY A 473 -2.20 -25.24 1.95
CA GLY A 473 -2.94 -26.35 1.35
C GLY A 473 -4.43 -26.04 1.16
N ILE A 474 -5.06 -25.32 2.11
CA ILE A 474 -6.45 -24.88 1.98
C ILE A 474 -6.58 -23.86 0.88
N GLY A 475 -5.68 -22.86 0.86
CA GLY A 475 -5.64 -21.84 -0.18
C GLY A 475 -5.45 -22.42 -1.58
N ASN A 476 -4.50 -23.32 -1.77
CA ASN A 476 -4.20 -23.95 -3.06
C ASN A 476 -5.34 -24.81 -3.62
N HIS A 477 -6.16 -25.42 -2.75
CA HIS A 477 -7.26 -26.31 -3.14
C HIS A 477 -8.65 -25.64 -3.00
N MET A 478 -8.68 -24.35 -2.73
CA MET A 478 -9.90 -23.56 -2.59
C MET A 478 -10.62 -23.41 -3.93
N HIS A 479 -11.92 -23.56 -3.92
CA HIS A 479 -12.78 -23.31 -5.10
C HIS A 479 -13.95 -22.38 -4.81
N GLY A 480 -14.20 -22.02 -3.56
CA GLY A 480 -15.25 -21.11 -3.13
C GLY A 480 -15.16 -20.79 -1.65
N ALA A 481 -15.99 -19.88 -1.20
CA ALA A 481 -16.12 -19.51 0.21
C ALA A 481 -17.58 -19.21 0.57
N LYS A 482 -17.93 -19.45 1.85
CA LYS A 482 -19.16 -18.96 2.45
C LYS A 482 -18.78 -17.97 3.57
N VAL A 483 -19.53 -16.90 3.66
CA VAL A 483 -19.44 -15.93 4.76
C VAL A 483 -20.81 -15.86 5.44
N ASN A 484 -20.84 -16.08 6.74
CA ASN A 484 -22.08 -16.15 7.53
C ASN A 484 -23.11 -17.13 6.93
N GLY A 485 -22.63 -18.28 6.43
CA GLY A 485 -23.47 -19.32 5.81
C GLY A 485 -23.85 -19.06 4.34
N ARG A 486 -23.47 -17.92 3.73
CA ARG A 486 -23.81 -17.55 2.36
C ARG A 486 -22.60 -17.68 1.44
N ILE A 487 -22.78 -18.19 0.24
CA ILE A 487 -21.73 -18.24 -0.79
C ILE A 487 -21.44 -16.81 -1.27
N VAL A 488 -20.17 -16.43 -1.23
CA VAL A 488 -19.72 -15.10 -1.67
C VAL A 488 -18.66 -15.22 -2.79
N PRO A 489 -18.49 -14.17 -3.62
CA PRO A 489 -17.36 -14.11 -4.53
C PRO A 489 -16.02 -14.16 -3.77
N LEU A 490 -14.98 -14.70 -4.41
CA LEU A 490 -13.65 -14.74 -3.81
C LEU A 490 -13.02 -13.35 -3.57
N SER A 491 -13.52 -12.33 -4.27
CA SER A 491 -13.16 -10.92 -4.09
C SER A 491 -14.00 -10.17 -3.05
N TYR A 492 -14.88 -10.88 -2.30
CA TYR A 492 -15.70 -10.28 -1.24
C TYR A 492 -14.81 -9.69 -0.14
N GLU A 493 -15.04 -8.43 0.21
CA GLU A 493 -14.33 -7.78 1.32
C GLU A 493 -14.90 -8.26 2.66
N LEU A 494 -14.09 -8.99 3.42
CA LEU A 494 -14.45 -9.51 4.74
C LEU A 494 -14.61 -8.37 5.75
N LYS A 495 -15.58 -8.53 6.64
CA LYS A 495 -15.89 -7.57 7.70
C LYS A 495 -15.57 -8.15 9.08
N ASN A 496 -15.36 -7.29 10.04
CA ASN A 496 -15.14 -7.69 11.42
C ASN A 496 -16.35 -8.48 11.94
N GLY A 497 -16.11 -9.67 12.51
CA GLY A 497 -17.15 -10.55 13.02
C GLY A 497 -17.67 -11.59 12.00
N ASP A 498 -17.21 -11.58 10.74
CA ASP A 498 -17.66 -12.57 9.75
C ASP A 498 -17.18 -13.98 10.10
N ILE A 499 -18.07 -14.97 9.92
CA ILE A 499 -17.73 -16.40 10.03
C ILE A 499 -17.48 -16.90 8.61
N VAL A 500 -16.24 -17.34 8.33
CA VAL A 500 -15.78 -17.71 6.99
C VAL A 500 -15.53 -19.20 6.89
N GLU A 501 -16.24 -19.87 5.98
CA GLU A 501 -16.09 -21.29 5.63
C GLU A 501 -15.44 -21.39 4.24
N ILE A 502 -14.27 -22.03 4.14
CA ILE A 502 -13.60 -22.25 2.86
C ILE A 502 -14.06 -23.57 2.24
N LEU A 503 -14.55 -23.49 1.03
CA LEU A 503 -14.89 -24.66 0.23
C LEU A 503 -13.64 -25.14 -0.49
N SER A 504 -13.03 -26.22 0.02
CA SER A 504 -11.84 -26.84 -0.56
C SER A 504 -12.14 -28.28 -0.99
N SER A 505 -11.49 -28.76 -2.04
CA SER A 505 -11.61 -30.13 -2.49
C SER A 505 -10.22 -30.71 -2.79
N SER A 506 -9.83 -31.75 -2.07
CA SER A 506 -8.59 -32.47 -2.30
C SER A 506 -8.53 -33.21 -3.65
N LYS A 507 -9.68 -33.38 -4.31
CA LYS A 507 -9.81 -34.02 -5.62
C LYS A 507 -9.59 -33.06 -6.79
N ILE A 508 -9.60 -31.75 -6.56
CA ILE A 508 -9.42 -30.74 -7.60
C ILE A 508 -7.93 -30.31 -7.59
N VAL A 509 -7.17 -30.86 -8.53
CA VAL A 509 -5.73 -30.54 -8.74
C VAL A 509 -5.52 -29.17 -9.44
N LYS A 510 -6.52 -28.33 -9.51
CA LYS A 510 -6.39 -26.97 -10.07
C LYS A 510 -5.91 -26.04 -8.96
N GLY A 511 -4.61 -25.76 -8.92
CA GLY A 511 -4.04 -24.76 -8.02
C GLY A 511 -4.68 -23.38 -8.13
N PRO A 512 -4.11 -22.35 -7.51
CA PRO A 512 -4.62 -20.99 -7.51
C PRO A 512 -4.72 -20.41 -8.95
N SER A 513 -5.66 -19.48 -9.19
CA SER A 513 -5.71 -18.71 -10.44
C SER A 513 -4.67 -17.59 -10.40
N ARG A 514 -4.09 -17.24 -11.56
CA ARG A 514 -3.18 -16.07 -11.67
C ARG A 514 -3.87 -14.76 -11.29
N ASP A 515 -5.18 -14.65 -11.56
CA ASP A 515 -5.97 -13.47 -11.21
C ASP A 515 -6.08 -13.24 -9.70
N TRP A 516 -5.85 -14.29 -8.88
CA TRP A 516 -5.90 -14.16 -7.42
C TRP A 516 -4.80 -13.23 -6.88
N VAL A 517 -3.67 -13.12 -7.56
CA VAL A 517 -2.57 -12.21 -7.17
C VAL A 517 -3.04 -10.74 -7.13
N THR A 518 -3.99 -10.37 -8.01
CA THR A 518 -4.57 -9.03 -8.07
C THR A 518 -5.68 -8.81 -7.04
N ILE A 519 -6.33 -9.89 -6.59
CA ILE A 519 -7.46 -9.85 -5.66
C ILE A 519 -7.00 -9.82 -4.20
N VAL A 520 -5.94 -10.60 -3.88
CA VAL A 520 -5.47 -10.74 -2.49
C VAL A 520 -4.85 -9.46 -1.95
N ARG A 521 -5.10 -9.20 -0.68
CA ARG A 521 -4.56 -8.06 0.06
C ARG A 521 -3.33 -8.41 0.89
N THR A 522 -3.22 -9.65 1.38
CA THR A 522 -2.10 -10.03 2.24
C THR A 522 -0.85 -10.42 1.42
N ALA A 523 0.32 -9.95 1.87
CA ALA A 523 1.61 -10.34 1.28
C ALA A 523 1.84 -11.86 1.40
N ASN A 524 1.38 -12.47 2.49
CA ASN A 524 1.47 -13.91 2.73
C ASN A 524 0.73 -14.71 1.65
N ALA A 525 -0.53 -14.37 1.35
CA ALA A 525 -1.30 -15.03 0.29
C ALA A 525 -0.63 -14.83 -1.08
N ARG A 526 -0.22 -13.59 -1.41
CA ARG A 526 0.47 -13.26 -2.67
C ARG A 526 1.76 -14.05 -2.85
N SER A 527 2.62 -14.08 -1.82
CA SER A 527 3.88 -14.84 -1.84
C SER A 527 3.64 -16.34 -2.02
N LYS A 528 2.68 -16.93 -1.30
CA LYS A 528 2.36 -18.36 -1.41
C LYS A 528 1.77 -18.74 -2.78
N ILE A 529 0.95 -17.86 -3.37
CA ILE A 529 0.40 -18.03 -4.73
C ILE A 529 1.55 -17.99 -5.75
N ASN A 530 2.42 -17.00 -5.67
CA ASN A 530 3.57 -16.86 -6.56
C ASN A 530 4.55 -18.05 -6.43
N ALA A 531 4.81 -18.50 -5.21
CA ALA A 531 5.65 -19.67 -4.95
C ALA A 531 5.03 -20.96 -5.55
N TRP A 532 3.69 -21.09 -5.52
CA TRP A 532 3.01 -22.22 -6.16
C TRP A 532 3.21 -22.17 -7.68
N PHE A 533 3.03 -21.04 -8.35
CA PHE A 533 3.27 -20.88 -9.78
C PHE A 533 4.73 -21.12 -10.17
N LYS A 534 5.66 -20.61 -9.37
CA LYS A 534 7.10 -20.89 -9.58
C LYS A 534 7.39 -22.40 -9.57
N ARG A 535 6.74 -23.14 -8.68
CA ARG A 535 6.95 -24.60 -8.54
C ARG A 535 6.29 -25.39 -9.65
N GLU A 536 5.03 -25.04 -10.02
CA GLU A 536 4.24 -25.76 -11.03
C GLU A 536 4.79 -25.51 -12.45
N ALA A 537 5.19 -24.30 -12.75
CA ALA A 537 5.74 -23.91 -14.04
C ALA A 537 7.27 -24.10 -14.12
N ARG A 538 7.91 -24.77 -13.15
CA ARG A 538 9.38 -24.84 -13.09
C ARG A 538 9.99 -25.48 -14.35
N ALA A 539 9.40 -26.57 -14.83
CA ALA A 539 9.89 -27.27 -16.03
C ALA A 539 9.74 -26.39 -17.29
N ASP A 540 8.60 -25.75 -17.46
CA ASP A 540 8.34 -24.85 -18.58
C ASP A 540 9.22 -23.60 -18.50
N ASN A 541 9.41 -23.05 -17.29
CA ASN A 541 10.28 -21.90 -17.07
C ASN A 541 11.76 -22.24 -17.34
N ILE A 542 12.23 -23.46 -16.98
CA ILE A 542 13.58 -23.92 -17.32
C ILE A 542 13.76 -23.99 -18.84
N ALA A 543 12.79 -24.55 -19.56
CA ALA A 543 12.83 -24.64 -21.02
C ALA A 543 12.85 -23.25 -21.67
N THR A 544 11.94 -22.37 -21.26
CA THR A 544 11.85 -20.98 -21.75
C THR A 544 13.10 -20.19 -21.42
N GLY A 545 13.60 -20.27 -20.20
CA GLY A 545 14.80 -19.53 -19.77
C GLY A 545 16.06 -19.99 -20.48
N ARG A 546 16.17 -21.31 -20.75
CA ARG A 546 17.24 -21.86 -21.57
C ARG A 546 17.17 -21.33 -23.00
N GLU A 547 15.99 -21.33 -23.60
CA GLU A 547 15.77 -20.81 -24.96
C GLU A 547 16.12 -19.33 -25.04
N LEU A 548 15.62 -18.51 -24.11
CA LEU A 548 15.89 -17.07 -24.06
C LEU A 548 17.39 -16.77 -23.97
N LEU A 549 18.12 -17.45 -23.08
CA LEU A 549 19.54 -17.22 -22.91
C LEU A 549 20.33 -17.73 -24.12
N THR A 550 19.97 -18.89 -24.69
CA THR A 550 20.58 -19.45 -25.86
C THR A 550 20.41 -18.52 -27.07
N ASN A 551 19.20 -17.97 -27.26
CA ASN A 551 18.92 -17.06 -28.35
C ASN A 551 19.71 -15.74 -28.20
N GLU A 552 19.86 -15.23 -26.98
CA GLU A 552 20.65 -14.02 -26.70
C GLU A 552 22.15 -14.26 -26.95
N ILE A 553 22.67 -15.42 -26.55
CA ILE A 553 24.06 -15.84 -26.84
C ILE A 553 24.31 -15.90 -28.34
N MET A 554 23.44 -16.57 -29.09
CA MET A 554 23.56 -16.71 -30.55
C MET A 554 23.40 -15.36 -31.25
N ARG A 555 22.47 -14.52 -30.81
CA ARG A 555 22.25 -13.17 -31.36
C ARG A 555 23.50 -12.30 -31.28
N ASN A 556 24.32 -12.50 -30.24
CA ASN A 556 25.55 -11.76 -30.02
C ASN A 556 26.79 -12.45 -30.61
N GLY A 557 26.62 -13.53 -31.43
CA GLY A 557 27.71 -14.19 -32.17
C GLY A 557 28.56 -15.17 -31.36
N PHE A 558 28.07 -15.64 -30.19
CA PHE A 558 28.76 -16.61 -29.37
C PHE A 558 28.15 -18.01 -29.53
N ASP A 559 28.99 -19.05 -29.30
CA ASP A 559 28.55 -20.43 -29.26
C ASP A 559 27.96 -20.74 -27.87
N PRO A 560 26.66 -21.13 -27.79
CA PRO A 560 26.03 -21.46 -26.51
C PRO A 560 26.72 -22.58 -25.75
N ASN A 561 27.23 -23.58 -26.45
CA ASN A 561 27.89 -24.72 -25.80
C ASN A 561 29.21 -24.32 -25.15
N LYS A 562 29.98 -23.43 -25.78
CA LYS A 562 31.22 -22.92 -25.20
C LYS A 562 30.97 -22.02 -24.01
N LEU A 563 29.99 -21.15 -24.11
CA LEU A 563 29.71 -20.16 -23.07
C LEU A 563 29.05 -20.79 -21.83
N LEU A 564 28.10 -21.71 -22.03
CA LEU A 564 27.35 -22.35 -20.94
C LEU A 564 28.13 -23.49 -20.23
N MET A 565 29.15 -24.09 -20.89
CA MET A 565 30.02 -25.11 -20.27
C MET A 565 31.29 -24.52 -19.65
N HIS A 566 31.52 -23.23 -19.77
CA HIS A 566 32.70 -22.58 -19.22
C HIS A 566 32.60 -22.39 -17.71
N LYS A 567 33.75 -22.40 -17.01
CA LYS A 567 33.86 -22.17 -15.56
C LYS A 567 33.23 -20.86 -15.10
N SER A 568 33.07 -19.90 -15.99
CA SER A 568 32.38 -18.62 -15.76
C SER A 568 30.96 -18.76 -15.24
N ILE A 569 30.28 -19.88 -15.58
CA ILE A 569 28.94 -20.12 -15.13
C ILE A 569 28.85 -20.34 -13.60
N GLU A 570 29.88 -21.04 -13.05
CA GLU A 570 29.95 -21.27 -11.60
C GLU A 570 30.07 -19.98 -10.81
N VAL A 571 30.82 -19.02 -11.35
CA VAL A 571 30.97 -17.69 -10.74
C VAL A 571 29.63 -16.95 -10.69
N ILE A 572 28.85 -17.04 -11.76
CA ILE A 572 27.53 -16.41 -11.85
C ILE A 572 26.51 -17.08 -10.94
N LEU A 573 26.53 -18.43 -10.87
CA LEU A 573 25.66 -19.18 -9.96
C LEU A 573 25.93 -18.78 -8.50
N LYS A 574 27.20 -18.77 -8.09
CA LYS A 574 27.60 -18.38 -6.72
C LYS A 574 27.22 -16.93 -6.38
N ARG A 575 27.44 -16.00 -7.32
CA ARG A 575 27.17 -14.58 -7.12
C ARG A 575 25.68 -14.24 -7.01
N ASN A 576 24.81 -15.05 -7.64
CA ASN A 576 23.38 -14.87 -7.60
C ASN A 576 22.66 -15.89 -6.69
N ASN A 577 23.40 -16.61 -5.83
CA ASN A 577 22.89 -17.62 -4.90
C ASN A 577 22.05 -18.73 -5.56
N PHE A 578 22.38 -19.13 -6.81
CA PHE A 578 21.75 -20.28 -7.44
C PHE A 578 22.50 -21.57 -7.08
N GLN A 579 21.75 -22.62 -6.76
CA GLN A 579 22.32 -23.93 -6.45
C GLN A 579 22.64 -24.73 -7.71
N SER A 580 21.94 -24.46 -8.82
CA SER A 580 22.12 -25.19 -10.09
C SER A 580 21.90 -24.28 -11.31
N LEU A 581 22.37 -24.74 -12.46
CA LEU A 581 22.12 -24.12 -13.77
C LEU A 581 20.61 -24.08 -14.09
N GLU A 582 19.88 -25.11 -13.67
CA GLU A 582 18.43 -25.18 -13.84
C GLU A 582 17.70 -24.12 -13.04
N ASP A 583 18.17 -23.78 -11.84
CA ASP A 583 17.61 -22.69 -11.04
C ASP A 583 17.80 -21.34 -11.72
N MET A 584 18.95 -21.12 -12.35
CA MET A 584 19.19 -19.91 -13.15
C MET A 584 18.27 -19.85 -14.37
N PHE A 585 18.09 -20.98 -15.10
CA PHE A 585 17.15 -21.00 -16.22
C PHE A 585 15.71 -20.81 -15.76
N ALA A 586 15.28 -21.41 -14.67
CA ALA A 586 13.96 -21.17 -14.09
C ALA A 586 13.74 -19.70 -13.74
N ALA A 587 14.76 -19.04 -13.17
CA ALA A 587 14.74 -17.63 -12.83
C ALA A 587 14.65 -16.71 -14.06
N LEU A 588 15.34 -17.08 -15.15
CA LEU A 588 15.28 -16.38 -16.43
C LEU A 588 13.91 -16.54 -17.10
N GLY A 589 13.35 -17.77 -17.12
CA GLY A 589 12.05 -18.06 -17.70
C GLY A 589 10.90 -17.41 -16.95
N TYR A 590 11.01 -17.28 -15.63
CA TYR A 590 10.06 -16.55 -14.79
C TYR A 590 10.20 -15.01 -14.92
N GLY A 591 11.34 -14.52 -15.45
CA GLY A 591 11.62 -13.08 -15.59
C GLY A 591 12.16 -12.40 -14.32
N SER A 592 12.55 -13.16 -13.28
CA SER A 592 13.12 -12.61 -12.06
C SER A 592 14.53 -12.05 -12.25
N ILE A 593 15.22 -12.48 -13.32
CA ILE A 593 16.54 -11.96 -13.73
C ILE A 593 16.51 -11.62 -15.22
N SER A 594 17.10 -10.48 -15.57
CA SER A 594 17.24 -10.07 -16.98
C SER A 594 18.25 -10.93 -17.73
N VAL A 595 17.83 -11.45 -18.90
CA VAL A 595 18.66 -12.25 -19.80
C VAL A 595 19.91 -11.48 -20.23
N SER A 596 19.76 -10.20 -20.58
CA SER A 596 20.87 -9.34 -21.00
C SER A 596 21.90 -9.13 -19.89
N LYS A 597 21.46 -9.04 -18.63
CA LYS A 597 22.36 -8.90 -17.47
C LYS A 597 23.17 -10.17 -17.21
N VAL A 598 22.55 -11.35 -17.36
CA VAL A 598 23.23 -12.64 -17.23
C VAL A 598 24.19 -12.83 -18.40
N PHE A 599 23.75 -12.57 -19.62
CA PHE A 599 24.57 -12.69 -20.83
C PHE A 599 25.81 -11.77 -20.77
N SER A 600 25.64 -10.47 -20.45
CA SER A 600 26.77 -9.54 -20.39
C SER A 600 27.85 -10.00 -19.40
N ARG A 601 27.45 -10.53 -18.25
CA ARG A 601 28.39 -11.05 -17.27
C ARG A 601 29.07 -12.35 -17.72
N LEU A 602 28.31 -13.28 -18.34
CA LEU A 602 28.86 -14.48 -18.90
C LEU A 602 29.90 -14.18 -20.00
N ARG A 603 29.54 -13.26 -20.90
CA ARG A 603 30.43 -12.80 -21.99
C ARG A 603 31.71 -12.18 -21.42
N ASP A 604 31.59 -11.23 -20.49
CA ASP A 604 32.74 -10.50 -19.98
C ASP A 604 33.69 -11.40 -19.19
N ASP A 605 33.16 -12.36 -18.41
CA ASP A 605 33.98 -13.34 -17.71
C ASP A 605 34.60 -14.38 -18.65
N TYR A 606 33.86 -14.84 -19.66
CA TYR A 606 34.38 -15.73 -20.71
C TYR A 606 35.53 -15.06 -21.46
N ILE A 607 35.37 -13.81 -21.93
CA ILE A 607 36.38 -13.04 -22.65
C ILE A 607 37.64 -12.82 -21.82
N ARG A 608 37.55 -12.63 -20.51
CA ARG A 608 38.70 -12.51 -19.62
C ARG A 608 39.52 -13.79 -19.53
N ASN A 609 38.87 -14.96 -19.61
CA ASN A 609 39.46 -16.25 -19.32
C ASN A 609 39.90 -17.08 -20.57
N ILE A 610 39.56 -16.64 -21.80
CA ILE A 610 39.99 -17.27 -23.04
C ILE A 610 41.36 -16.76 -23.50
N SER A 611 42.01 -17.50 -24.44
CA SER A 611 43.29 -17.14 -25.00
C SER A 611 43.24 -15.81 -25.77
N GLU A 612 44.41 -15.15 -25.90
CA GLU A 612 44.47 -13.85 -26.58
C GLU A 612 44.13 -13.99 -28.08
N GLU A 613 44.43 -15.14 -28.68
CA GLU A 613 44.11 -15.44 -30.09
C GLU A 613 42.61 -15.57 -30.32
N GLU A 614 41.91 -16.32 -29.45
CA GLU A 614 40.44 -16.46 -29.48
C GLU A 614 39.73 -15.12 -29.18
N ARG A 615 40.30 -14.33 -28.29
CA ARG A 615 39.78 -12.99 -27.94
C ARG A 615 39.84 -12.05 -29.14
N ARG A 616 40.95 -12.03 -29.84
CA ARG A 616 41.12 -11.25 -31.08
C ARG A 616 40.20 -11.75 -32.20
N ALA A 617 40.02 -13.04 -32.34
CA ALA A 617 39.10 -13.61 -33.32
C ALA A 617 37.64 -13.20 -33.10
N LEU A 618 37.25 -13.00 -31.86
CA LEU A 618 35.92 -12.49 -31.45
C LEU A 618 35.81 -10.97 -31.48
N GLY A 619 36.89 -10.23 -31.78
CA GLY A 619 36.88 -8.77 -31.87
C GLY A 619 36.86 -8.04 -30.51
N TYR A 620 37.31 -8.67 -29.45
CA TYR A 620 37.34 -8.10 -28.11
C TYR A 620 38.76 -7.86 -27.58
N ARG A 621 38.91 -6.82 -26.74
CA ARG A 621 40.14 -6.50 -25.97
C ARG A 621 39.81 -6.34 -24.51
N VAL A 622 40.75 -6.73 -23.65
CA VAL A 622 40.72 -6.41 -22.21
C VAL A 622 41.64 -5.21 -22.00
N THR A 623 41.13 -4.12 -21.46
CA THR A 623 41.92 -2.90 -21.15
C THR A 623 42.81 -3.13 -19.94
N ALA A 624 43.78 -2.25 -19.70
CA ALA A 624 44.68 -2.33 -18.54
C ALA A 624 43.92 -2.32 -17.20
N ASP A 625 42.73 -1.70 -17.16
CA ASP A 625 41.82 -1.66 -16.02
C ASP A 625 40.91 -2.90 -15.89
N GLY A 626 41.14 -3.94 -16.72
CA GLY A 626 40.40 -5.20 -16.68
C GLY A 626 39.01 -5.14 -17.33
N ASN A 627 38.62 -4.06 -17.98
CA ASN A 627 37.33 -3.95 -18.68
C ASN A 627 37.38 -4.57 -20.07
N VAL A 628 36.26 -5.20 -20.49
CA VAL A 628 36.10 -5.79 -21.82
C VAL A 628 35.56 -4.75 -22.79
N ALA A 629 36.31 -4.46 -23.84
CA ALA A 629 35.91 -3.53 -24.89
C ALA A 629 35.83 -4.25 -26.27
N TYR A 630 34.81 -3.94 -27.04
CA TYR A 630 34.68 -4.41 -28.41
C TYR A 630 35.54 -3.58 -29.35
N SER A 631 36.44 -4.20 -30.10
CA SER A 631 37.33 -3.55 -31.08
C SER A 631 37.31 -4.39 -32.37
N PRO A 632 36.39 -4.10 -33.32
CA PRO A 632 36.33 -4.81 -34.57
C PRO A 632 37.65 -4.65 -35.34
N GLN A 633 38.26 -5.74 -35.76
CA GLN A 633 39.41 -5.67 -36.67
C GLN A 633 38.92 -5.21 -38.03
N GLU A 634 39.58 -4.20 -38.62
CA GLU A 634 39.52 -3.94 -40.05
C GLU A 634 40.08 -5.14 -40.78
N ILE A 635 39.21 -5.90 -41.45
CA ILE A 635 39.65 -6.96 -42.39
C ILE A 635 40.27 -6.22 -43.56
N PRO A 636 41.55 -6.47 -43.92
CA PRO A 636 42.11 -5.93 -45.16
C PRO A 636 41.35 -6.58 -46.34
N ILE A 637 40.60 -5.74 -47.06
CA ILE A 637 40.00 -6.15 -48.33
C ILE A 637 41.15 -6.18 -49.35
N GLU A 638 41.70 -7.34 -49.69
CA GLU A 638 42.50 -7.54 -50.87
C GLU A 638 41.65 -7.28 -52.13
N LEU A 639 41.89 -6.19 -52.75
CA LEU A 639 41.36 -5.83 -54.05
C LEU A 639 41.96 -6.72 -55.14
N GLY A 640 41.32 -7.90 -55.40
CA GLY A 640 41.51 -8.64 -56.63
C GLY A 640 40.87 -7.89 -57.80
N LYS A 641 41.71 -7.39 -58.67
CA LYS A 641 41.33 -6.88 -60.00
C LYS A 641 40.78 -8.01 -60.90
N ALA A 642 39.52 -7.89 -61.33
CA ALA A 642 39.02 -8.42 -62.58
C ALA A 642 37.62 -7.83 -62.90
N ASP A 643 37.63 -7.06 -63.87
CA ASP A 643 36.88 -7.08 -65.16
C ASP A 643 35.51 -6.40 -65.19
N GLN A 644 35.55 -5.25 -65.85
CA GLN A 644 34.39 -4.54 -66.40
C GLN A 644 33.78 -5.43 -67.51
N THR A 645 32.50 -5.62 -67.48
CA THR A 645 31.45 -5.52 -68.50
C THR A 645 30.28 -6.44 -68.21
N ARG A 646 29.16 -5.88 -67.88
CA ARG A 646 27.85 -6.07 -68.51
C ARG A 646 26.70 -5.44 -67.72
N ASN A 647 26.20 -4.39 -68.34
CA ASN A 647 24.86 -3.86 -68.13
C ASN A 647 23.81 -4.96 -68.32
N VAL A 648 22.96 -5.18 -67.31
CA VAL A 648 21.60 -5.68 -67.53
C VAL A 648 20.65 -5.02 -66.48
N LYS A 649 19.62 -4.41 -67.09
CA LYS A 649 18.50 -3.72 -66.50
C LYS A 649 17.74 -4.56 -65.46
N GLY A 650 17.14 -3.81 -64.53
CA GLY A 650 16.38 -4.24 -63.41
C GLY A 650 15.19 -5.20 -63.72
N THR A 651 14.89 -5.95 -62.70
CA THR A 651 13.55 -6.46 -62.43
C THR A 651 13.30 -6.46 -60.94
N LYS A 652 12.38 -5.65 -60.49
CA LYS A 652 11.80 -5.66 -59.15
C LYS A 652 11.03 -6.95 -58.96
N SER A 653 11.46 -7.85 -58.11
CA SER A 653 10.61 -8.97 -57.66
C SER A 653 9.71 -8.49 -56.53
N LYS A 654 8.42 -8.44 -56.86
CA LYS A 654 7.33 -8.25 -55.91
C LYS A 654 7.21 -9.50 -55.03
N GLN A 655 7.27 -9.31 -53.70
CA GLN A 655 6.68 -10.27 -52.77
C GLN A 655 5.15 -10.24 -52.88
N PRO A 656 4.46 -11.36 -52.84
CA PRO A 656 2.99 -11.39 -52.89
C PRO A 656 2.44 -10.99 -51.51
N ALA A 657 1.66 -9.94 -51.46
CA ALA A 657 0.86 -9.54 -50.33
C ALA A 657 -0.32 -10.53 -50.16
N GLN A 658 -0.48 -11.06 -48.99
CA GLN A 658 -1.74 -11.71 -48.56
C GLN A 658 -2.80 -10.63 -48.34
N PRO A 659 -4.05 -10.80 -48.79
CA PRO A 659 -5.11 -9.84 -48.57
C PRO A 659 -5.74 -10.09 -47.21
N GLU A 660 -5.54 -9.20 -46.26
CA GLU A 660 -6.41 -9.08 -45.08
C GLU A 660 -7.74 -8.44 -45.51
N PRO A 661 -8.90 -8.98 -45.10
CA PRO A 661 -10.18 -8.32 -45.35
C PRO A 661 -10.31 -7.13 -44.41
N GLN A 662 -10.26 -5.93 -44.93
CA GLN A 662 -10.63 -4.71 -44.19
C GLN A 662 -12.13 -4.77 -43.83
N LYS A 663 -12.42 -5.03 -42.54
CA LYS A 663 -13.73 -4.80 -41.95
C LYS A 663 -13.79 -3.32 -41.56
N GLN A 664 -14.51 -2.52 -42.32
CA GLN A 664 -14.90 -1.18 -41.89
C GLN A 664 -16.00 -1.31 -40.85
N VAL A 665 -15.68 -0.99 -39.59
CA VAL A 665 -16.63 -0.89 -38.49
C VAL A 665 -16.97 0.59 -38.32
N LEU A 666 -18.20 0.98 -38.65
CA LEU A 666 -18.75 2.28 -38.30
C LEU A 666 -19.50 2.16 -36.97
N SER A 667 -19.02 2.86 -35.94
CA SER A 667 -19.71 2.95 -34.67
C SER A 667 -20.25 4.38 -34.46
N ILE A 668 -21.51 4.49 -34.08
CA ILE A 668 -22.16 5.76 -33.74
C ILE A 668 -22.62 5.64 -32.28
N ASP A 669 -22.13 6.52 -31.42
CA ASP A 669 -22.56 6.56 -30.02
C ASP A 669 -23.85 7.37 -29.87
N GLY A 670 -24.79 6.90 -29.05
CA GLY A 670 -26.14 7.49 -28.88
C GLY A 670 -26.15 8.98 -28.48
N ALA A 671 -25.05 9.49 -27.91
CA ALA A 671 -24.90 10.90 -27.56
C ALA A 671 -24.80 11.85 -28.78
N THR A 672 -24.46 11.32 -29.96
CA THR A 672 -24.37 12.10 -31.21
C THR A 672 -25.72 12.20 -31.94
N LEU A 673 -26.66 11.33 -31.60
CA LEU A 673 -27.98 11.29 -32.25
C LEU A 673 -28.98 12.31 -31.68
N THR A 674 -28.80 12.74 -30.42
CA THR A 674 -29.62 13.80 -29.82
C THR A 674 -29.27 15.22 -30.32
N ALA A 675 -28.12 15.39 -30.95
CA ALA A 675 -27.69 16.69 -31.47
C ALA A 675 -28.18 17.01 -32.88
N LEU A 676 -28.78 16.04 -33.62
CA LEU A 676 -29.20 16.19 -35.01
C LEU A 676 -30.71 16.41 -35.17
N GLY A 677 -31.46 16.59 -34.08
CA GLY A 677 -32.93 16.75 -34.10
C GLY A 677 -33.46 18.14 -33.65
N ALA A 678 -32.63 19.17 -33.61
CA ALA A 678 -33.09 20.52 -33.25
C ALA A 678 -33.20 21.40 -34.51
N ASP A 679 -34.42 21.61 -34.93
CA ASP A 679 -34.82 22.55 -36.00
C ASP A 679 -34.52 24.00 -35.57
N PRO A 680 -33.91 24.85 -36.39
CA PRO A 680 -33.65 26.23 -36.05
C PRO A 680 -34.74 27.15 -36.52
N HIS A 681 -35.76 27.39 -35.74
CA HIS A 681 -36.57 28.59 -35.84
C HIS A 681 -37.48 28.74 -34.62
N GLN A 682 -37.11 29.67 -33.74
CA GLN A 682 -38.03 30.71 -33.26
C GLN A 682 -37.35 31.65 -32.25
N THR A 683 -37.52 32.88 -32.58
CA THR A 683 -37.11 34.18 -32.07
C THR A 683 -37.33 34.45 -30.58
N ALA A 684 -36.44 35.31 -30.09
CA ALA A 684 -36.40 35.95 -28.78
C ALA A 684 -37.62 36.82 -28.39
N VAL A 685 -37.87 36.95 -27.09
CA VAL A 685 -38.23 38.21 -26.41
C VAL A 685 -37.84 38.14 -24.91
N PRO A 686 -37.46 39.26 -24.25
CA PRO A 686 -36.70 39.29 -23.03
C PRO A 686 -37.52 39.69 -21.79
N GLY A 687 -36.97 39.40 -20.61
CA GLY A 687 -37.34 40.13 -19.41
C GLY A 687 -37.47 39.34 -18.12
N ALA A 688 -36.55 39.56 -17.23
CA ALA A 688 -36.63 39.82 -15.82
C ALA A 688 -35.52 39.09 -15.01
N LYS A 689 -34.68 39.87 -14.42
CA LYS A 689 -33.77 39.57 -13.31
C LYS A 689 -34.56 39.51 -11.97
N PRO A 690 -33.97 39.23 -10.82
CA PRO A 690 -32.72 38.56 -10.43
C PRO A 690 -32.84 37.63 -9.18
N ASN A 691 -31.68 37.18 -8.77
CA ASN A 691 -31.27 36.65 -7.43
C ASN A 691 -31.28 35.13 -7.34
N ASP A 692 -30.31 34.42 -6.87
CA ASP A 692 -29.11 34.60 -6.10
C ASP A 692 -28.23 33.38 -6.23
N ALA A 693 -26.94 33.64 -6.23
CA ALA A 693 -25.83 32.87 -5.68
C ALA A 693 -26.02 31.39 -5.25
N ILE A 694 -25.06 30.65 -5.63
CA ILE A 694 -24.50 29.40 -5.16
C ILE A 694 -24.41 28.41 -6.32
N ALA A 695 -23.19 28.23 -6.82
CA ALA A 695 -22.60 26.95 -7.18
C ALA A 695 -21.36 27.13 -8.06
N HIS A 696 -20.20 27.10 -7.45
CA HIS A 696 -19.01 26.56 -8.10
C HIS A 696 -18.34 25.59 -7.14
N ALA A 697 -18.70 24.33 -7.27
CA ALA A 697 -17.86 23.20 -6.88
C ALA A 697 -17.74 22.31 -8.09
N ALA A 698 -16.58 22.37 -8.75
CA ALA A 698 -16.26 21.51 -9.88
C ALA A 698 -16.11 20.07 -9.38
N SER A 699 -17.11 19.25 -9.64
CA SER A 699 -17.05 17.81 -9.45
C SER A 699 -16.20 17.17 -10.55
N ALA A 700 -15.11 16.52 -10.19
CA ALA A 700 -14.49 15.54 -11.06
C ALA A 700 -15.51 14.40 -11.29
N LYS A 701 -15.98 14.25 -12.52
CA LYS A 701 -16.91 13.18 -12.93
C LYS A 701 -16.17 11.84 -12.87
N PRO A 702 -16.64 10.84 -12.10
CA PRO A 702 -16.12 9.49 -12.22
C PRO A 702 -16.39 8.97 -13.65
N SER A 703 -15.45 8.17 -14.17
CA SER A 703 -15.54 7.63 -15.53
C SER A 703 -16.89 6.90 -15.74
N ARG A 704 -17.46 7.01 -16.93
CA ARG A 704 -18.75 6.40 -17.30
C ARG A 704 -18.82 4.88 -16.97
N ASN A 705 -17.70 4.18 -17.00
CA ASN A 705 -17.60 2.76 -16.67
C ASN A 705 -17.83 2.43 -15.19
N ALA A 706 -17.38 3.27 -14.26
CA ALA A 706 -17.57 3.04 -12.83
C ALA A 706 -19.04 3.20 -12.38
N ARG A 707 -19.82 4.08 -13.05
CA ARG A 707 -21.25 4.22 -12.78
C ARG A 707 -22.09 3.07 -13.34
N ALA A 708 -21.75 2.58 -14.53
CA ALA A 708 -22.42 1.42 -15.13
C ALA A 708 -22.16 0.14 -14.31
N ASP A 709 -20.94 -0.07 -13.80
CA ASP A 709 -20.62 -1.21 -12.94
C ASP A 709 -21.23 -1.10 -11.54
N ALA A 710 -21.36 0.09 -10.98
CA ALA A 710 -22.04 0.31 -9.71
C ALA A 710 -23.56 0.09 -9.84
N ALA A 711 -24.17 0.55 -10.93
CA ALA A 711 -25.59 0.30 -11.24
C ALA A 711 -25.84 -1.19 -11.52
N ARG A 712 -24.94 -1.87 -12.24
CA ARG A 712 -25.02 -3.32 -12.47
C ARG A 712 -24.92 -4.15 -11.19
N ARG A 713 -24.11 -3.71 -10.21
CA ARG A 713 -23.96 -4.38 -8.90
C ARG A 713 -25.16 -4.19 -7.98
N ALA A 714 -25.84 -3.05 -8.05
CA ALA A 714 -27.01 -2.75 -7.21
C ALA A 714 -28.29 -3.49 -7.65
N HIS A 715 -28.39 -3.89 -8.93
CA HIS A 715 -29.64 -4.48 -9.48
C HIS A 715 -29.67 -6.01 -9.50
N SER A 716 -28.57 -6.72 -9.26
CA SER A 716 -28.54 -8.19 -9.47
C SER A 716 -28.99 -9.03 -8.26
N SER A 717 -28.87 -8.51 -7.03
CA SER A 717 -29.23 -9.28 -5.82
C SER A 717 -30.73 -9.28 -5.46
N ASP A 718 -31.51 -8.33 -6.03
CA ASP A 718 -32.91 -8.13 -5.67
C ASP A 718 -33.91 -8.70 -6.71
N VAL A 719 -33.40 -9.41 -7.73
CA VAL A 719 -34.21 -9.76 -8.94
C VAL A 719 -34.55 -11.24 -9.01
N VAL A 720 -33.77 -12.13 -8.39
CA VAL A 720 -33.91 -13.59 -8.52
C VAL A 720 -33.76 -14.30 -7.17
N VAL A 721 -34.58 -15.29 -6.90
CA VAL A 721 -34.51 -16.22 -5.77
C VAL A 721 -33.83 -17.52 -6.21
N VAL A 722 -32.87 -17.98 -5.44
CA VAL A 722 -32.14 -19.25 -5.66
C VAL A 722 -32.56 -20.27 -4.60
N ASN A 723 -33.15 -21.37 -5.03
CA ASN A 723 -33.67 -22.42 -4.12
C ASN A 723 -34.56 -21.88 -2.98
N GLY A 724 -35.39 -20.86 -3.26
CA GLY A 724 -36.26 -20.25 -2.25
C GLY A 724 -35.60 -19.25 -1.29
N LEU A 725 -34.33 -18.94 -1.48
CA LEU A 725 -33.56 -17.95 -0.71
C LEU A 725 -33.29 -16.70 -1.55
N ASP A 726 -33.70 -15.53 -1.06
CA ASP A 726 -33.60 -14.22 -1.71
C ASP A 726 -32.26 -13.49 -1.45
N THR A 727 -31.33 -14.15 -0.74
CA THR A 727 -30.12 -13.53 -0.18
C THR A 727 -28.83 -14.00 -0.82
N ILE A 728 -28.88 -14.69 -1.96
CA ILE A 728 -27.69 -15.17 -2.69
C ILE A 728 -27.25 -14.11 -3.72
N ILE A 729 -25.95 -13.82 -3.78
CA ILE A 729 -25.40 -12.94 -4.80
C ILE A 729 -25.57 -13.58 -6.17
N THR A 730 -26.38 -12.94 -7.01
CA THR A 730 -26.67 -13.37 -8.37
C THR A 730 -26.17 -12.34 -9.38
N HIS A 731 -25.83 -12.77 -10.59
CA HIS A 731 -25.51 -11.88 -11.70
C HIS A 731 -26.07 -12.43 -13.00
N ILE A 732 -26.51 -11.54 -13.86
CA ILE A 732 -26.98 -11.88 -15.20
C ILE A 732 -25.78 -12.29 -16.07
N SER A 733 -25.88 -13.45 -16.72
CA SER A 733 -24.79 -14.00 -17.52
C SER A 733 -24.69 -13.38 -18.90
N ASN A 734 -23.51 -12.92 -19.27
CA ASN A 734 -23.25 -12.22 -20.55
C ASN A 734 -23.38 -13.11 -21.80
N CYS A 735 -23.44 -14.45 -21.67
CA CYS A 735 -23.53 -15.36 -22.82
C CYS A 735 -24.95 -15.53 -23.35
N CYS A 736 -25.97 -15.15 -22.58
CA CYS A 736 -27.39 -15.33 -22.98
C CYS A 736 -28.30 -14.21 -22.48
N HIS A 737 -27.82 -13.29 -21.66
CA HIS A 737 -28.51 -12.09 -21.17
C HIS A 737 -29.99 -12.37 -20.81
N PRO A 738 -30.34 -13.23 -19.83
CA PRO A 738 -31.73 -13.51 -19.47
C PRO A 738 -32.42 -12.24 -18.99
N ILE A 739 -33.69 -12.08 -19.35
CA ILE A 739 -34.56 -10.97 -18.97
C ILE A 739 -35.78 -11.48 -18.24
N PHE A 740 -36.51 -10.59 -17.55
CA PHE A 740 -37.73 -10.95 -16.86
C PHE A 740 -38.74 -11.58 -17.84
N GLY A 741 -39.22 -12.81 -17.50
CA GLY A 741 -40.10 -13.66 -18.32
C GLY A 741 -39.37 -14.76 -19.08
N ASP A 742 -38.05 -14.79 -19.17
CA ASP A 742 -37.31 -15.94 -19.70
C ASP A 742 -37.31 -17.08 -18.66
N GLU A 743 -37.36 -18.35 -19.13
CA GLU A 743 -37.08 -19.51 -18.28
C GLU A 743 -35.59 -19.51 -17.90
N ILE A 744 -35.29 -19.49 -16.58
CA ILE A 744 -33.94 -19.32 -16.06
C ILE A 744 -33.45 -20.49 -15.25
N ILE A 745 -32.15 -20.67 -15.24
CA ILE A 745 -31.40 -21.61 -14.41
C ILE A 745 -30.13 -20.93 -13.90
N GLY A 746 -29.78 -21.19 -12.65
CA GLY A 746 -28.56 -20.70 -12.02
C GLY A 746 -27.40 -21.65 -12.25
N TYR A 747 -26.20 -21.09 -12.45
CA TYR A 747 -24.92 -21.82 -12.45
C TYR A 747 -23.99 -21.23 -11.41
N ILE A 748 -23.57 -22.04 -10.43
CA ILE A 748 -22.64 -21.62 -9.38
C ILE A 748 -21.26 -21.38 -10.00
N THR A 749 -20.82 -20.12 -10.04
CA THR A 749 -19.49 -19.72 -10.54
C THR A 749 -18.49 -19.66 -9.39
N GLN A 750 -17.19 -19.79 -9.69
CA GLN A 750 -16.16 -19.77 -8.67
C GLN A 750 -15.88 -18.37 -8.09
N GLU A 751 -16.20 -17.31 -8.84
CA GLU A 751 -15.77 -15.94 -8.53
C GLU A 751 -16.91 -14.92 -8.37
N LYS A 752 -18.07 -15.15 -9.01
CA LYS A 752 -19.15 -14.15 -9.14
C LYS A 752 -20.49 -14.57 -8.52
N GLY A 753 -20.52 -15.60 -7.67
CA GLY A 753 -21.76 -16.13 -7.12
C GLY A 753 -22.53 -16.98 -8.13
N VAL A 754 -23.85 -16.84 -8.21
CA VAL A 754 -24.70 -17.61 -9.12
C VAL A 754 -24.95 -16.81 -10.40
N GLY A 755 -24.42 -17.30 -11.53
CA GLY A 755 -24.72 -16.78 -12.85
C GLY A 755 -26.10 -17.23 -13.31
N ILE A 756 -26.99 -16.29 -13.64
CA ILE A 756 -28.34 -16.57 -14.15
C ILE A 756 -28.28 -16.71 -15.66
N HIS A 757 -28.66 -17.87 -16.15
CA HIS A 757 -28.69 -18.20 -17.55
C HIS A 757 -30.10 -18.50 -17.99
N LYS A 758 -30.42 -18.40 -19.31
CA LYS A 758 -31.59 -19.03 -19.89
C LYS A 758 -31.43 -20.55 -19.87
N VAL A 759 -32.52 -21.29 -19.68
CA VAL A 759 -32.51 -22.76 -19.82
C VAL A 759 -32.08 -23.16 -21.24
N THR A 760 -32.39 -22.36 -22.25
CA THR A 760 -32.02 -22.60 -23.67
C THR A 760 -30.59 -22.18 -24.03
N CYS A 761 -29.81 -21.63 -23.08
CA CYS A 761 -28.42 -21.20 -23.32
C CYS A 761 -27.51 -22.37 -23.75
N ASN A 762 -26.77 -22.19 -24.87
CA ASN A 762 -25.88 -23.23 -25.40
C ASN A 762 -24.88 -23.75 -24.37
N ASN A 763 -24.35 -22.89 -23.50
CA ASN A 763 -23.42 -23.30 -22.44
C ASN A 763 -24.11 -24.22 -21.42
N ILE A 764 -25.36 -23.90 -21.03
CA ILE A 764 -26.16 -24.71 -20.12
C ILE A 764 -26.55 -26.03 -20.78
N GLN A 765 -27.06 -25.98 -22.02
CA GLN A 765 -27.45 -27.16 -22.78
C GLN A 765 -26.28 -28.14 -22.98
N ASN A 766 -25.06 -27.62 -23.21
CA ASN A 766 -23.85 -28.44 -23.28
C ASN A 766 -23.51 -29.11 -21.96
N ILE A 767 -23.73 -28.43 -20.82
CA ILE A 767 -23.55 -29.01 -19.51
C ILE A 767 -24.54 -30.15 -19.27
N ILE A 768 -25.81 -29.94 -19.64
CA ILE A 768 -26.88 -30.94 -19.47
C ILE A 768 -26.65 -32.16 -20.38
N ARG A 769 -26.28 -31.96 -21.65
CA ARG A 769 -26.04 -33.04 -22.64
C ARG A 769 -24.81 -33.89 -22.27
N ASN A 770 -23.78 -33.31 -21.66
CA ASN A 770 -22.55 -34.00 -21.32
C ASN A 770 -22.58 -34.64 -19.91
N ARG A 771 -23.76 -34.67 -19.26
CA ARG A 771 -23.95 -35.32 -17.96
C ARG A 771 -23.53 -36.81 -18.05
N GLY A 772 -22.72 -37.27 -17.10
CA GLY A 772 -22.24 -38.65 -17.02
C GLY A 772 -21.12 -39.05 -17.99
N VAL A 773 -20.69 -38.18 -18.92
CA VAL A 773 -19.60 -38.49 -19.87
C VAL A 773 -18.23 -38.50 -19.19
N SER A 774 -18.05 -37.72 -18.15
CA SER A 774 -16.83 -37.68 -17.33
C SER A 774 -17.12 -37.13 -15.93
N GLN A 775 -16.26 -37.43 -14.96
CA GLN A 775 -16.38 -36.93 -13.59
C GLN A 775 -16.45 -35.38 -13.59
N LYS A 776 -15.70 -34.72 -14.44
CA LYS A 776 -15.67 -33.25 -14.59
C LYS A 776 -16.95 -32.69 -15.19
N ALA A 777 -17.63 -33.48 -16.04
CA ALA A 777 -18.94 -33.11 -16.60
C ALA A 777 -20.02 -33.24 -15.55
N GLU A 778 -19.98 -34.25 -14.71
CA GLU A 778 -20.92 -34.44 -13.59
C GLU A 778 -20.73 -33.32 -12.54
N GLU A 779 -19.51 -32.91 -12.20
CA GLU A 779 -19.23 -31.79 -11.31
C GLU A 779 -19.81 -30.47 -11.86
N ARG A 780 -19.76 -30.23 -13.17
CA ARG A 780 -20.39 -29.06 -13.81
C ARG A 780 -21.89 -29.13 -13.73
N TYR A 781 -22.49 -30.31 -13.90
CA TYR A 781 -23.92 -30.49 -13.78
C TYR A 781 -24.43 -30.26 -12.36
N GLN A 782 -23.67 -30.68 -11.35
CA GLN A 782 -24.00 -30.45 -9.93
C GLN A 782 -23.98 -28.98 -9.51
N ARG A 783 -23.39 -28.09 -10.31
CA ARG A 783 -23.38 -26.63 -10.10
C ARG A 783 -24.63 -25.93 -10.63
N LEU A 784 -25.53 -26.65 -11.31
CA LEU A 784 -26.80 -26.10 -11.73
C LEU A 784 -27.76 -26.04 -10.55
N VAL A 785 -28.43 -24.92 -10.38
CA VAL A 785 -29.38 -24.66 -9.29
C VAL A 785 -30.70 -24.09 -9.84
N ALA A 786 -31.82 -24.47 -9.23
CA ALA A 786 -33.11 -23.90 -9.59
C ALA A 786 -33.19 -22.44 -9.13
N VAL A 787 -33.66 -21.57 -9.98
CA VAL A 787 -33.82 -20.14 -9.72
C VAL A 787 -35.15 -19.63 -10.25
N GLN A 788 -35.74 -18.62 -9.64
CA GLN A 788 -37.00 -18.02 -9.99
C GLN A 788 -36.89 -16.49 -9.95
N TRP A 789 -37.62 -15.81 -10.88
CA TRP A 789 -37.75 -14.37 -10.88
C TRP A 789 -38.56 -13.88 -9.69
N LEU A 790 -38.08 -12.84 -9.01
CA LEU A 790 -38.85 -12.10 -8.00
C LEU A 790 -39.83 -11.13 -8.68
N SER A 791 -40.97 -10.84 -8.05
CA SER A 791 -41.92 -9.84 -8.55
C SER A 791 -41.33 -8.44 -8.73
N LYS A 792 -40.29 -8.08 -8.00
CA LYS A 792 -39.54 -6.85 -8.16
C LYS A 792 -38.76 -6.77 -9.49
N ALA A 793 -38.42 -7.90 -10.08
CA ALA A 793 -37.71 -7.97 -11.37
C ALA A 793 -38.52 -7.33 -12.52
N LYS A 794 -39.84 -7.24 -12.42
CA LYS A 794 -40.72 -6.60 -13.40
C LYS A 794 -40.44 -5.10 -13.59
N PHE A 795 -39.83 -4.43 -12.61
CA PHE A 795 -39.52 -2.99 -12.65
C PHE A 795 -38.07 -2.69 -12.98
N SER A 796 -37.28 -3.73 -13.27
CA SER A 796 -35.84 -3.59 -13.61
C SER A 796 -35.70 -3.47 -15.13
N THR A 797 -34.62 -2.75 -15.56
CA THR A 797 -34.24 -2.68 -16.97
C THR A 797 -33.14 -3.67 -17.28
N TYR A 798 -33.15 -4.29 -18.44
CA TYR A 798 -32.23 -5.34 -18.87
C TYR A 798 -31.57 -4.95 -20.18
N GLU A 799 -30.23 -4.99 -20.23
CA GLU A 799 -29.47 -4.74 -21.46
C GLU A 799 -29.55 -5.98 -22.37
N VAL A 800 -29.97 -5.79 -23.61
CA VAL A 800 -30.08 -6.85 -24.65
C VAL A 800 -29.38 -6.38 -25.91
N CYS A 801 -28.63 -7.29 -26.54
CA CYS A 801 -28.05 -7.07 -27.85
C CYS A 801 -28.96 -7.74 -28.93
N LEU A 802 -29.52 -6.94 -29.81
CA LEU A 802 -30.24 -7.42 -31.02
C LEU A 802 -29.28 -7.46 -32.20
N VAL A 803 -29.36 -8.51 -32.99
CA VAL A 803 -28.72 -8.66 -34.30
C VAL A 803 -29.77 -8.55 -35.37
N ILE A 804 -29.73 -7.44 -36.09
CA ILE A 804 -30.70 -7.16 -37.20
C ILE A 804 -29.95 -7.40 -38.51
N VAL A 805 -30.40 -8.37 -39.27
CA VAL A 805 -29.86 -8.69 -40.59
C VAL A 805 -30.76 -8.05 -41.66
N ALA A 806 -30.17 -7.22 -42.52
CA ALA A 806 -30.90 -6.47 -43.50
C ALA A 806 -30.13 -6.30 -44.82
N VAL A 807 -30.78 -5.94 -45.90
CA VAL A 807 -30.13 -5.54 -47.16
C VAL A 807 -29.60 -4.13 -47.02
N LYS A 808 -28.34 -3.94 -47.42
CA LYS A 808 -27.65 -2.65 -47.33
C LYS A 808 -28.36 -1.59 -48.18
N ARG A 809 -28.80 -0.51 -47.59
CA ARG A 809 -29.33 0.67 -48.26
C ARG A 809 -29.06 1.97 -47.46
N PRO A 810 -29.10 3.15 -48.12
CA PRO A 810 -29.10 4.42 -47.41
C PRO A 810 -30.32 4.55 -46.50
N GLY A 811 -30.15 5.14 -45.32
CA GLY A 811 -31.21 5.38 -44.35
C GLY A 811 -31.62 4.19 -43.45
N LEU A 812 -31.13 2.97 -43.69
CA LEU A 812 -31.52 1.76 -42.95
C LEU A 812 -31.35 1.93 -41.41
N ILE A 813 -30.24 2.51 -41.00
CA ILE A 813 -29.94 2.73 -39.56
C ILE A 813 -30.95 3.71 -38.94
N MET A 814 -31.30 4.77 -39.67
CA MET A 814 -32.25 5.77 -39.20
C MET A 814 -33.65 5.15 -39.04
N ASP A 815 -34.10 4.37 -40.04
CA ASP A 815 -35.41 3.70 -39.97
C ASP A 815 -35.50 2.70 -38.79
N VAL A 816 -34.39 2.00 -38.49
CA VAL A 816 -34.30 1.08 -37.33
C VAL A 816 -34.35 1.87 -36.02
N ILE A 817 -33.63 2.99 -35.93
CA ILE A 817 -33.61 3.84 -34.73
C ILE A 817 -34.97 4.50 -34.49
N ASP A 818 -35.61 5.02 -35.55
CA ASP A 818 -36.91 5.65 -35.45
C ASP A 818 -37.98 4.65 -34.98
N LYS A 819 -37.86 3.41 -35.40
CA LYS A 819 -38.76 2.34 -34.96
C LYS A 819 -38.55 2.01 -33.48
N MET A 820 -37.27 1.96 -32.99
CA MET A 820 -36.94 1.75 -31.60
C MET A 820 -37.40 2.92 -30.71
N ASN A 821 -37.19 4.15 -31.18
CA ASN A 821 -37.67 5.36 -30.50
C ASN A 821 -39.21 5.40 -30.38
N SER A 822 -39.95 4.97 -31.42
CA SER A 822 -41.41 4.91 -31.38
C SER A 822 -41.93 4.01 -30.26
N GLU A 823 -41.17 3.02 -29.80
CA GLU A 823 -41.47 2.13 -28.68
C GLU A 823 -40.87 2.60 -27.35
N LYS A 824 -40.26 3.80 -27.31
CA LYS A 824 -39.61 4.37 -26.15
C LYS A 824 -38.51 3.46 -25.58
N ILE A 825 -37.76 2.80 -26.46
CA ILE A 825 -36.64 1.94 -26.11
C ILE A 825 -35.38 2.77 -26.10
N ASP A 826 -34.66 2.71 -24.99
CA ASP A 826 -33.37 3.38 -24.85
C ASP A 826 -32.30 2.53 -25.56
N VAL A 827 -31.58 3.16 -26.50
CA VAL A 827 -30.54 2.52 -27.31
C VAL A 827 -29.18 3.03 -26.88
N ASP A 828 -28.40 2.16 -26.26
CA ASP A 828 -27.07 2.54 -25.79
C ASP A 828 -26.04 2.62 -26.92
N LYS A 829 -26.07 1.67 -27.85
CA LYS A 829 -25.06 1.56 -28.91
C LYS A 829 -25.58 0.77 -30.12
N ILE A 830 -25.25 1.25 -31.32
CA ILE A 830 -25.45 0.49 -32.55
C ILE A 830 -24.13 0.35 -33.30
N ASN A 831 -23.75 -0.88 -33.59
CA ASN A 831 -22.61 -1.20 -34.45
C ASN A 831 -23.11 -1.85 -35.73
N THR A 832 -22.53 -1.47 -36.87
CA THR A 832 -22.90 -2.02 -38.16
C THR A 832 -21.71 -2.72 -38.80
N VAL A 833 -21.94 -3.96 -39.25
CA VAL A 833 -20.96 -4.74 -40.02
C VAL A 833 -21.54 -4.97 -41.40
N LEU A 834 -20.83 -4.52 -42.45
CA LEU A 834 -21.26 -4.68 -43.86
C LEU A 834 -20.50 -5.84 -44.46
N THR A 835 -21.22 -6.80 -45.03
CA THR A 835 -20.66 -7.98 -45.72
C THR A 835 -21.32 -8.10 -47.09
N GLY A 836 -20.71 -7.46 -48.10
CA GLY A 836 -21.31 -7.40 -49.45
C GLY A 836 -22.64 -6.67 -49.51
N PRO A 837 -23.73 -7.31 -49.98
CA PRO A 837 -25.06 -6.71 -50.04
C PRO A 837 -25.79 -6.75 -48.67
N GLU A 838 -25.28 -7.47 -47.70
CA GLU A 838 -25.87 -7.69 -46.37
C GLU A 838 -25.33 -6.70 -45.35
N ALA A 839 -26.19 -6.14 -44.53
CA ALA A 839 -25.86 -5.33 -43.37
C ALA A 839 -26.31 -6.03 -42.11
N ARG A 840 -25.37 -6.20 -41.12
CA ARG A 840 -25.69 -6.71 -39.79
C ARG A 840 -25.53 -5.59 -38.77
N LEU A 841 -26.65 -5.21 -38.14
CA LEU A 841 -26.66 -4.19 -37.10
C LEU A 841 -26.73 -4.87 -35.75
N TYR A 842 -25.82 -4.53 -34.88
CA TYR A 842 -25.77 -4.97 -33.47
C TYR A 842 -26.22 -3.80 -32.60
N ALA A 843 -27.45 -3.88 -32.08
CA ALA A 843 -28.06 -2.83 -31.29
C ALA A 843 -28.13 -3.27 -29.81
N ASN A 844 -27.45 -2.54 -28.92
CA ASN A 844 -27.59 -2.70 -27.47
C ASN A 844 -28.74 -1.81 -27.02
N ILE A 845 -29.78 -2.41 -26.47
CA ILE A 845 -31.01 -1.76 -26.04
C ILE A 845 -31.33 -2.11 -24.58
N ASN A 846 -31.99 -1.20 -23.88
CA ASN A 846 -32.51 -1.38 -22.55
C ASN A 846 -34.01 -1.66 -22.57
N ILE A 847 -34.42 -2.82 -22.04
CA ILE A 847 -35.81 -3.27 -22.03
C ILE A 847 -36.24 -3.75 -20.63
N SER A 848 -37.55 -3.74 -20.35
CA SER A 848 -38.11 -4.11 -19.05
C SER A 848 -38.69 -5.51 -18.99
N SER A 849 -39.07 -6.11 -20.13
CA SER A 849 -39.67 -7.45 -20.16
C SER A 849 -39.53 -8.14 -21.53
N ARG A 850 -39.74 -9.45 -21.52
CA ARG A 850 -39.80 -10.27 -22.74
C ARG A 850 -40.90 -9.79 -23.72
N GLU A 851 -42.06 -9.40 -23.21
CA GLU A 851 -43.17 -8.90 -24.04
C GLU A 851 -42.79 -7.61 -24.78
N GLN A 852 -41.98 -6.72 -24.16
CA GLN A 852 -41.46 -5.51 -24.81
C GLN A 852 -40.47 -5.89 -25.91
N LEU A 853 -39.61 -6.89 -25.64
CA LEU A 853 -38.65 -7.40 -26.62
C LEU A 853 -39.35 -7.99 -27.84
N ASP A 854 -40.35 -8.85 -27.65
CA ASP A 854 -41.05 -9.50 -28.72
C ASP A 854 -41.76 -8.47 -29.61
N ARG A 855 -42.41 -7.45 -29.01
CA ARG A 855 -43.05 -6.34 -29.75
C ARG A 855 -42.05 -5.54 -30.60
N ILE A 856 -40.84 -5.23 -30.07
CA ILE A 856 -39.87 -4.48 -30.89
C ILE A 856 -39.30 -5.34 -32.01
N CYS A 857 -39.03 -6.63 -31.77
CA CYS A 857 -38.61 -7.56 -32.82
C CYS A 857 -39.62 -7.64 -33.97
N GLU A 858 -40.92 -7.76 -33.65
CA GLU A 858 -41.99 -7.76 -34.66
C GLU A 858 -42.03 -6.44 -35.46
N LYS A 859 -41.84 -5.31 -34.79
CA LYS A 859 -41.84 -3.99 -35.45
C LYS A 859 -40.59 -3.75 -36.29
N LEU A 860 -39.44 -4.25 -35.87
CA LEU A 860 -38.20 -4.17 -36.64
C LEU A 860 -38.26 -5.04 -37.90
N LEU A 861 -38.95 -6.19 -37.87
CA LEU A 861 -39.22 -7.02 -39.05
C LEU A 861 -40.11 -6.32 -40.08
N GLN A 862 -40.91 -5.32 -39.68
CA GLN A 862 -41.72 -4.49 -40.59
C GLN A 862 -40.90 -3.38 -41.27
N VAL A 863 -39.68 -3.11 -40.85
CA VAL A 863 -38.81 -2.14 -41.52
C VAL A 863 -38.42 -2.72 -42.89
N LYS A 864 -38.57 -1.92 -43.94
CA LYS A 864 -38.24 -2.33 -45.30
C LYS A 864 -36.79 -2.82 -45.38
N ASP A 865 -36.59 -3.97 -46.04
CA ASP A 865 -35.30 -4.63 -46.29
C ASP A 865 -34.66 -5.26 -45.05
N VAL A 866 -35.29 -5.29 -43.88
CA VAL A 866 -34.92 -6.14 -42.75
C VAL A 866 -35.36 -7.58 -43.03
N ILE A 867 -34.43 -8.52 -42.93
CA ILE A 867 -34.63 -9.94 -43.23
C ILE A 867 -34.92 -10.72 -41.94
N GLU A 868 -34.12 -10.43 -40.91
CA GLU A 868 -34.12 -11.22 -39.66
C GLU A 868 -33.75 -10.34 -38.48
N VAL A 869 -34.39 -10.56 -37.33
CA VAL A 869 -34.06 -9.91 -36.06
C VAL A 869 -33.90 -10.99 -35.00
N ASN A 870 -32.67 -11.12 -34.51
CA ASN A 870 -32.32 -12.14 -33.52
C ASN A 870 -31.79 -11.48 -32.27
N ARG A 871 -32.03 -12.13 -31.15
CA ARG A 871 -31.36 -11.81 -29.87
C ARG A 871 -30.04 -12.57 -29.79
N ASN A 872 -28.96 -11.85 -29.57
CA ASN A 872 -27.62 -12.44 -29.44
C ASN A 872 -27.43 -13.13 -28.08
#